data_3a4f4a77f2c15401f9d48ddd081c8852
#
_entry.id   3a4f4a77f2c15401f9d48ddd081c8852
#
_cell.length_a   1.000
_cell.length_b   1.000
_cell.length_c   1.000
_cell.angle_alpha   90.00
_cell.angle_beta   90.00
_cell.angle_gamma   90.00
#
_symmetry.space_group_name_H-M   'P 1'
#
loop_
_entity.id
_entity.type
_entity.pdbx_description
1 polymer ?
#
loop_
_entity_poly.entity_id
_entity_poly.type
_entity_poly.pdbx_seq_one_letter_code
_entity_poly.pdbx_strand_id
1 'polypeptide(L)'
;MVIFIFLRSVWATVIPSVTVPLALLGACSLMWVFGYTLDNLSLMALTISVGFVVDDAIVMLENITRYIEEGEKPMAAALKGAAEIGFTIVSISVSLVAVLIPLLLMGGIIGRLFREFAVTLTMAIFVSLVVSLTLTPMMASRFLRSHKETRHGRFYQWSERGFDAMLRGYERGLDLALKWRLTTLGIFFATLALSVYLFVIIPKGFFPQQDTGLITATSEAAQDISFADMKRHQEELGAIVRADPDVASVAMAVGGSGGALNTGRMFITLKPRDQRTSNAQQIIARLRPKLEQVQGARLFMQAAQDVRLGGRATRTQFEYTLQDANLAELNEWAPKILDKMKTLPQLRDVATDQQTQGTTLTLTIDRDAASRFGIQPQLIDDTLYDAFGQRQVTQYFTQLNSYHVILEILPELQGSLDTLNKIYIKSPTTGDQVPLSAFAKWTSVPVRPLSISHQGQFPAITVSFNLAQGVALGQATEAIQSAMVELGAPSTLNSSFQGTAQAFQQSLGTVPLLIMAALVVVYLILGILYESYIHPLTILSTLPSAGVGALAILMAFGYDFSLIALIGIILLIGIVKKNGIMMVDFAITAERDEHLTAEAAIRKAAILRFRPIMMTTMAALLGGVPLMLGHGTGSEIRQPLGYAMVGGLIVSQALTLFTTPVVYLYLDRLSDFFAGWGRSHDVDSGEPATEHGPVREAAE
;
A
#
# COMPACT_ATOMS: atom_id res chain seq x y z
N MET A 1 -20.11 8.58 -20.43
CA MET A 1 -21.23 9.32 -19.80
C MET A 1 -20.89 10.80 -19.58
N VAL A 2 -19.83 11.16 -18.84
CA VAL A 2 -19.42 12.56 -18.59
C VAL A 2 -19.26 13.34 -19.90
N ILE A 3 -18.45 12.84 -20.82
CA ILE A 3 -18.18 13.48 -22.12
C ILE A 3 -19.49 13.74 -22.87
N PHE A 4 -20.42 12.78 -22.88
CA PHE A 4 -21.72 12.94 -23.53
C PHE A 4 -22.57 14.04 -22.89
N ILE A 5 -22.53 14.19 -21.56
CA ILE A 5 -23.29 15.25 -20.87
C ILE A 5 -22.77 16.65 -21.23
N PHE A 6 -21.45 16.80 -21.36
CA PHE A 6 -20.82 18.10 -21.64
C PHE A 6 -20.73 18.43 -23.12
N LEU A 7 -20.31 17.48 -23.99
CA LEU A 7 -20.16 17.72 -25.44
C LEU A 7 -21.39 17.37 -26.24
N ARG A 8 -22.35 16.62 -25.67
CA ARG A 8 -23.68 16.33 -26.25
C ARG A 8 -23.64 15.72 -27.66
N SER A 9 -22.51 15.14 -28.05
CA SER A 9 -22.26 14.52 -29.32
C SER A 9 -21.89 13.06 -29.15
N VAL A 10 -22.54 12.15 -29.84
CA VAL A 10 -22.23 10.71 -29.80
C VAL A 10 -20.81 10.47 -30.31
N TRP A 11 -20.42 11.07 -31.40
CA TRP A 11 -19.10 10.91 -31.98
C TRP A 11 -18.01 11.49 -31.06
N ALA A 12 -18.25 12.63 -30.43
CA ALA A 12 -17.36 13.18 -29.41
C ALA A 12 -17.21 12.27 -28.20
N THR A 13 -18.18 11.39 -27.92
CA THR A 13 -18.09 10.39 -26.85
C THR A 13 -17.38 9.12 -27.31
N VAL A 14 -17.62 8.67 -28.54
CA VAL A 14 -17.01 7.47 -29.11
C VAL A 14 -15.50 7.61 -29.27
N ILE A 15 -15.01 8.79 -29.68
CA ILE A 15 -13.57 9.02 -29.89
C ILE A 15 -12.76 8.69 -28.63
N PRO A 16 -12.98 9.30 -27.44
CA PRO A 16 -12.26 8.92 -26.23
C PRO A 16 -12.57 7.50 -25.76
N SER A 17 -13.75 6.95 -26.07
CA SER A 17 -14.09 5.57 -25.75
C SER A 17 -13.26 4.54 -26.52
N VAL A 18 -12.77 4.87 -27.69
CA VAL A 18 -11.86 4.04 -28.51
C VAL A 18 -10.41 4.21 -28.07
N THR A 19 -10.01 5.41 -27.63
CA THR A 19 -8.63 5.66 -27.21
C THR A 19 -8.26 4.87 -25.95
N VAL A 20 -9.21 4.66 -25.02
CA VAL A 20 -8.95 3.94 -23.75
C VAL A 20 -8.53 2.49 -23.97
N PRO A 21 -9.31 1.62 -24.64
CA PRO A 21 -8.90 0.24 -24.87
C PRO A 21 -7.57 0.15 -25.62
N LEU A 22 -7.35 1.03 -26.59
CA LEU A 22 -6.11 1.03 -27.37
C LEU A 22 -4.90 1.41 -26.52
N ALA A 23 -5.03 2.41 -25.64
CA ALA A 23 -3.96 2.80 -24.72
C ALA A 23 -3.68 1.71 -23.68
N LEU A 24 -4.70 1.05 -23.16
CA LEU A 24 -4.52 -0.06 -22.23
C LEU A 24 -3.85 -1.27 -22.88
N LEU A 25 -4.27 -1.64 -24.11
CA LEU A 25 -3.63 -2.71 -24.88
C LEU A 25 -2.16 -2.37 -25.18
N GLY A 26 -1.88 -1.13 -25.55
CA GLY A 26 -0.53 -0.64 -25.76
C GLY A 26 0.30 -0.69 -24.48
N ALA A 27 -0.26 -0.32 -23.33
CA ALA A 27 0.40 -0.44 -22.02
C ALA A 27 0.72 -1.90 -21.68
N CYS A 28 -0.24 -2.83 -21.86
CA CYS A 28 -0.02 -4.26 -21.66
C CYS A 28 1.06 -4.81 -22.62
N SER A 29 1.10 -4.33 -23.86
CA SER A 29 2.13 -4.72 -24.83
C SER A 29 3.53 -4.27 -24.37
N LEU A 30 3.66 -3.03 -23.89
CA LEU A 30 4.91 -2.52 -23.31
C LEU A 30 5.29 -3.30 -22.05
N MET A 31 4.34 -3.59 -21.15
CA MET A 31 4.58 -4.43 -19.98
C MET A 31 5.19 -5.78 -20.38
N TRP A 32 4.63 -6.43 -21.39
CA TRP A 32 5.15 -7.69 -21.90
C TRP A 32 6.58 -7.57 -22.44
N VAL A 33 6.87 -6.53 -23.22
CA VAL A 33 8.22 -6.28 -23.76
C VAL A 33 9.25 -6.06 -22.65
N PHE A 34 8.88 -5.38 -21.57
CA PHE A 34 9.76 -5.13 -20.42
C PHE A 34 9.73 -6.21 -19.35
N GLY A 35 9.03 -7.33 -19.58
CA GLY A 35 9.00 -8.49 -18.68
C GLY A 35 8.16 -8.28 -17.40
N TYR A 36 7.22 -7.34 -17.38
CA TYR A 36 6.28 -7.16 -16.29
C TYR A 36 5.07 -8.08 -16.41
N THR A 37 4.57 -8.55 -15.27
CA THR A 37 3.39 -9.43 -15.19
C THR A 37 2.14 -8.66 -14.77
N LEU A 38 0.97 -9.28 -14.96
CA LEU A 38 -0.29 -8.75 -14.46
C LEU A 38 -0.52 -9.24 -13.04
N ASP A 39 -0.39 -8.36 -12.07
CA ASP A 39 -0.65 -8.59 -10.67
C ASP A 39 -1.71 -7.61 -10.12
N ASN A 40 -2.01 -7.70 -8.81
CA ASN A 40 -2.99 -6.81 -8.18
C ASN A 40 -2.60 -5.32 -8.26
N LEU A 41 -1.31 -4.99 -8.20
CA LEU A 41 -0.83 -3.60 -8.22
C LEU A 41 -0.84 -3.05 -9.65
N SER A 42 -0.40 -3.84 -10.63
CA SER A 42 -0.47 -3.48 -12.05
C SER A 42 -1.92 -3.32 -12.54
N LEU A 43 -2.85 -4.19 -12.10
CA LEU A 43 -4.29 -4.04 -12.39
C LEU A 43 -4.89 -2.80 -11.73
N MET A 44 -4.44 -2.44 -10.52
CA MET A 44 -4.82 -1.16 -9.90
C MET A 44 -4.31 0.02 -10.73
N ALA A 45 -3.05 -0.02 -11.17
CA ALA A 45 -2.46 1.02 -12.04
C ALA A 45 -3.23 1.16 -13.34
N LEU A 46 -3.58 0.05 -14.02
CA LEU A 46 -4.39 0.06 -15.24
C LEU A 46 -5.79 0.62 -14.98
N THR A 47 -6.44 0.27 -13.87
CA THR A 47 -7.77 0.79 -13.52
C THR A 47 -7.76 2.30 -13.34
N ILE A 48 -6.75 2.84 -12.66
CA ILE A 48 -6.58 4.28 -12.46
C ILE A 48 -6.20 4.97 -13.77
N SER A 49 -5.37 4.32 -14.59
CA SER A 49 -4.90 4.88 -15.86
C SER A 49 -6.06 5.18 -16.83
N VAL A 50 -7.20 4.48 -16.72
CA VAL A 50 -8.41 4.80 -17.49
C VAL A 50 -8.81 6.27 -17.34
N GLY A 51 -8.77 6.80 -16.11
CA GLY A 51 -9.06 8.21 -15.83
C GLY A 51 -8.07 9.15 -16.52
N PHE A 52 -6.78 8.85 -16.46
CA PHE A 52 -5.72 9.67 -17.07
C PHE A 52 -5.74 9.60 -18.60
N VAL A 53 -5.94 8.41 -19.16
CA VAL A 53 -5.97 8.18 -20.60
C VAL A 53 -7.12 8.93 -21.27
N VAL A 54 -8.29 8.94 -20.64
CA VAL A 54 -9.46 9.68 -21.14
C VAL A 54 -9.20 11.19 -21.13
N ASP A 55 -8.47 11.67 -20.16
CA ASP A 55 -8.23 13.09 -19.93
C ASP A 55 -7.54 13.80 -21.10
N ASP A 56 -6.46 13.23 -21.64
CA ASP A 56 -5.72 13.82 -22.77
C ASP A 56 -6.59 13.88 -24.03
N ALA A 57 -7.35 12.81 -24.28
CA ALA A 57 -8.29 12.75 -25.39
C ALA A 57 -9.44 13.75 -25.24
N ILE A 58 -9.93 13.98 -24.01
CA ILE A 58 -11.00 14.98 -23.73
C ILE A 58 -10.50 16.39 -24.03
N VAL A 59 -9.33 16.76 -23.53
CA VAL A 59 -8.78 18.10 -23.69
C VAL A 59 -8.51 18.40 -25.18
N MET A 60 -7.95 17.44 -25.91
CA MET A 60 -7.74 17.54 -27.36
C MET A 60 -9.06 17.71 -28.10
N LEU A 61 -10.03 16.87 -27.80
CA LEU A 61 -11.32 16.85 -28.46
C LEU A 61 -12.13 18.11 -28.18
N GLU A 62 -12.11 18.60 -26.96
CA GLU A 62 -12.81 19.84 -26.58
C GLU A 62 -12.26 21.04 -27.34
N ASN A 63 -10.93 21.15 -27.44
CA ASN A 63 -10.27 22.24 -28.15
C ASN A 63 -10.63 22.20 -29.67
N ILE A 64 -10.62 21.02 -30.28
CA ILE A 64 -11.03 20.85 -31.68
C ILE A 64 -12.51 21.20 -31.86
N THR A 65 -13.38 20.77 -30.92
CA THR A 65 -14.81 21.04 -30.96
C THR A 65 -15.10 22.53 -30.89
N ARG A 66 -14.35 23.28 -30.06
CA ARG A 66 -14.45 24.74 -29.97
C ARG A 66 -14.24 25.41 -31.30
N TYR A 67 -13.18 25.05 -32.06
CA TYR A 67 -12.94 25.61 -33.41
C TYR A 67 -14.02 25.24 -34.42
N ILE A 68 -14.62 24.04 -34.30
CA ILE A 68 -15.76 23.63 -35.13
C ILE A 68 -17.01 24.46 -34.77
N GLU A 69 -17.24 24.76 -33.48
CA GLU A 69 -18.33 25.62 -33.00
C GLU A 69 -18.15 27.08 -33.49
N GLU A 70 -16.91 27.56 -33.58
CA GLU A 70 -16.55 28.87 -34.16
C GLU A 70 -16.75 28.92 -35.68
N GLY A 71 -16.97 27.78 -36.32
CA GLY A 71 -17.33 27.70 -37.77
C GLY A 71 -16.22 27.20 -38.68
N GLU A 72 -15.10 26.73 -38.17
CA GLU A 72 -14.04 26.16 -38.99
C GLU A 72 -14.42 24.76 -39.54
N LYS A 73 -13.82 24.37 -40.67
CA LYS A 73 -13.98 23.02 -41.22
C LYS A 73 -13.32 21.99 -40.32
N PRO A 74 -13.89 20.76 -40.14
CA PRO A 74 -13.37 19.76 -39.18
C PRO A 74 -11.88 19.44 -39.33
N MET A 75 -11.35 19.37 -40.56
CA MET A 75 -9.93 19.10 -40.81
C MET A 75 -9.03 20.28 -40.38
N ALA A 76 -9.45 21.51 -40.71
CA ALA A 76 -8.70 22.71 -40.29
C ALA A 76 -8.76 22.91 -38.78
N ALA A 77 -9.94 22.70 -38.16
CA ALA A 77 -10.15 22.74 -36.76
C ALA A 77 -9.30 21.69 -36.01
N ALA A 78 -9.18 20.46 -36.55
CA ALA A 78 -8.35 19.42 -35.97
C ALA A 78 -6.85 19.77 -35.99
N LEU A 79 -6.35 20.30 -37.09
CA LEU A 79 -4.92 20.72 -37.20
C LEU A 79 -4.62 21.90 -36.29
N LYS A 80 -5.47 22.94 -36.30
CA LYS A 80 -5.30 24.14 -35.50
C LYS A 80 -5.43 23.83 -33.97
N GLY A 81 -6.47 23.08 -33.61
CA GLY A 81 -6.71 22.69 -32.23
C GLY A 81 -5.63 21.77 -31.70
N ALA A 82 -5.09 20.85 -32.52
CA ALA A 82 -3.97 20.01 -32.11
C ALA A 82 -2.65 20.80 -31.97
N ALA A 83 -2.38 21.77 -32.82
CA ALA A 83 -1.21 22.62 -32.74
C ALA A 83 -1.24 23.50 -31.47
N GLU A 84 -2.40 24.07 -31.14
CA GLU A 84 -2.55 24.96 -29.97
C GLU A 84 -2.33 24.19 -28.64
N ILE A 85 -2.90 22.99 -28.51
CA ILE A 85 -2.88 22.31 -27.21
C ILE A 85 -1.84 21.17 -27.11
N GLY A 86 -1.15 20.86 -28.20
CA GLY A 86 -0.21 19.76 -28.27
C GLY A 86 0.92 19.87 -27.23
N PHE A 87 1.51 21.04 -27.11
CA PHE A 87 2.56 21.29 -26.09
C PHE A 87 2.02 21.15 -24.66
N THR A 88 0.83 21.67 -24.38
CA THR A 88 0.18 21.57 -23.06
C THR A 88 -0.05 20.11 -22.69
N ILE A 89 -0.52 19.25 -23.62
CA ILE A 89 -0.73 17.81 -23.38
C ILE A 89 0.60 17.11 -23.09
N VAL A 90 1.66 17.38 -23.86
CA VAL A 90 3.00 16.85 -23.61
C VAL A 90 3.48 17.30 -22.22
N SER A 91 3.35 18.56 -21.86
CA SER A 91 3.74 19.11 -20.55
C SER A 91 3.00 18.45 -19.41
N ILE A 92 1.70 18.22 -19.54
CA ILE A 92 0.87 17.52 -18.55
C ILE A 92 1.35 16.08 -18.40
N SER A 93 1.53 15.34 -19.50
CA SER A 93 1.93 13.94 -19.46
C SER A 93 3.35 13.76 -18.91
N VAL A 94 4.33 14.56 -19.34
CA VAL A 94 5.71 14.54 -18.81
C VAL A 94 5.71 14.86 -17.31
N SER A 95 4.99 15.90 -16.91
CA SER A 95 4.91 16.27 -15.49
C SER A 95 4.19 15.22 -14.65
N LEU A 96 3.22 14.47 -15.23
CA LEU A 96 2.53 13.37 -14.54
C LEU A 96 3.48 12.19 -14.31
N VAL A 97 4.28 11.80 -15.31
CA VAL A 97 5.33 10.79 -15.16
C VAL A 97 6.38 11.23 -14.12
N ALA A 98 6.71 12.50 -14.09
CA ALA A 98 7.66 13.07 -13.14
C ALA A 98 7.28 12.85 -11.67
N VAL A 99 6.00 12.90 -11.34
CA VAL A 99 5.50 12.61 -9.98
C VAL A 99 5.77 11.17 -9.56
N LEU A 100 5.87 10.25 -10.51
CA LEU A 100 6.13 8.84 -10.25
C LEU A 100 7.62 8.51 -10.08
N ILE A 101 8.54 9.42 -10.48
CA ILE A 101 9.99 9.21 -10.35
C ILE A 101 10.42 8.87 -8.93
N PRO A 102 9.97 9.57 -7.87
CA PRO A 102 10.32 9.21 -6.50
C PRO A 102 9.88 7.80 -6.10
N LEU A 103 8.72 7.33 -6.59
CA LEU A 103 8.28 5.94 -6.37
C LEU A 103 9.20 4.93 -7.07
N LEU A 104 9.68 5.26 -8.27
CA LEU A 104 10.62 4.42 -9.02
C LEU A 104 11.99 4.32 -8.33
N LEU A 105 12.41 5.37 -7.65
CA LEU A 105 13.68 5.45 -6.92
C LEU A 105 13.59 4.91 -5.49
N MET A 106 12.41 4.53 -5.03
CA MET A 106 12.20 3.98 -3.69
C MET A 106 12.91 2.62 -3.55
N GLY A 107 13.71 2.48 -2.49
CA GLY A 107 14.45 1.26 -2.19
C GLY A 107 13.64 0.23 -1.40
N GLY A 108 14.27 -0.92 -1.12
CA GLY A 108 13.72 -1.98 -0.29
C GLY A 108 12.59 -2.80 -0.94
N ILE A 109 11.88 -3.58 -0.13
CA ILE A 109 10.78 -4.46 -0.59
C ILE A 109 9.60 -3.63 -1.10
N ILE A 110 9.28 -2.53 -0.41
CA ILE A 110 8.17 -1.64 -0.77
C ILE A 110 8.43 -0.95 -2.10
N GLY A 111 9.67 -0.49 -2.34
CA GLY A 111 10.04 0.10 -3.61
C GLY A 111 9.90 -0.88 -4.78
N ARG A 112 10.19 -2.18 -4.57
CA ARG A 112 9.97 -3.20 -5.60
C ARG A 112 8.49 -3.39 -5.93
N LEU A 113 7.63 -3.42 -4.92
CA LEU A 113 6.18 -3.52 -5.10
C LEU A 113 5.63 -2.30 -5.88
N PHE A 114 6.03 -1.10 -5.49
CA PHE A 114 5.50 0.11 -6.13
C PHE A 114 6.13 0.44 -7.48
N ARG A 115 7.30 -0.14 -7.79
CA ARG A 115 7.90 0.01 -9.11
C ARG A 115 7.00 -0.53 -10.21
N GLU A 116 6.40 -1.71 -10.03
CA GLU A 116 5.46 -2.27 -11.03
C GLU A 116 4.25 -1.37 -11.23
N PHE A 117 3.68 -0.85 -10.16
CA PHE A 117 2.59 0.12 -10.23
C PHE A 117 3.00 1.38 -11.02
N ALA A 118 4.13 2.01 -10.65
CA ALA A 118 4.59 3.26 -11.25
C ALA A 118 4.99 3.08 -12.73
N VAL A 119 5.66 1.97 -13.07
CA VAL A 119 6.04 1.66 -14.45
C VAL A 119 4.82 1.37 -15.31
N THR A 120 3.86 0.56 -14.84
CA THR A 120 2.62 0.27 -15.55
C THR A 120 1.84 1.54 -15.86
N LEU A 121 1.71 2.43 -14.87
CA LEU A 121 1.04 3.71 -15.06
C LEU A 121 1.79 4.62 -16.03
N THR A 122 3.13 4.68 -15.94
CA THR A 122 3.97 5.44 -16.86
C THR A 122 3.80 4.95 -18.31
N MET A 123 3.79 3.64 -18.53
CA MET A 123 3.55 3.06 -19.86
C MET A 123 2.16 3.43 -20.39
N ALA A 124 1.13 3.37 -19.55
CA ALA A 124 -0.23 3.76 -19.95
C ALA A 124 -0.31 5.24 -20.31
N ILE A 125 0.33 6.14 -19.56
CA ILE A 125 0.40 7.57 -19.84
C ILE A 125 1.14 7.83 -21.16
N PHE A 126 2.28 7.16 -21.37
CA PHE A 126 3.07 7.32 -22.60
C PHE A 126 2.27 6.89 -23.85
N VAL A 127 1.62 5.73 -23.82
CA VAL A 127 0.79 5.28 -24.93
C VAL A 127 -0.41 6.21 -25.13
N SER A 128 -1.04 6.68 -24.03
CA SER A 128 -2.12 7.66 -24.08
C SER A 128 -1.70 8.94 -24.79
N LEU A 129 -0.54 9.47 -24.46
CA LEU A 129 0.03 10.67 -25.09
C LEU A 129 0.12 10.49 -26.61
N VAL A 130 0.70 9.38 -27.08
CA VAL A 130 0.82 9.09 -28.52
C VAL A 130 -0.55 8.95 -29.19
N VAL A 131 -1.46 8.21 -28.57
CA VAL A 131 -2.83 7.99 -29.10
C VAL A 131 -3.62 9.30 -29.12
N SER A 132 -3.52 10.13 -28.09
CA SER A 132 -4.25 11.40 -28.00
C SER A 132 -3.73 12.46 -28.99
N LEU A 133 -2.45 12.46 -29.33
CA LEU A 133 -1.87 13.38 -30.30
C LEU A 133 -2.04 12.92 -31.76
N THR A 134 -2.33 11.65 -32.00
CA THR A 134 -2.43 11.09 -33.36
C THR A 134 -3.85 10.66 -33.70
N LEU A 135 -4.41 9.69 -32.96
CA LEU A 135 -5.70 9.09 -33.26
C LEU A 135 -6.86 10.07 -33.01
N THR A 136 -6.83 10.80 -31.88
CA THR A 136 -7.91 11.71 -31.50
C THR A 136 -8.15 12.81 -32.53
N PRO A 137 -7.14 13.58 -33.01
CA PRO A 137 -7.33 14.56 -34.06
C PRO A 137 -7.76 13.93 -35.39
N MET A 138 -7.22 12.77 -35.75
CA MET A 138 -7.59 12.07 -36.98
C MET A 138 -9.07 11.66 -36.94
N MET A 139 -9.53 11.05 -35.86
CA MET A 139 -10.94 10.68 -35.71
C MET A 139 -11.84 11.92 -35.65
N ALA A 140 -11.46 12.98 -34.94
CA ALA A 140 -12.20 14.23 -34.85
C ALA A 140 -12.39 14.86 -36.22
N SER A 141 -11.37 14.91 -37.08
CA SER A 141 -11.42 15.47 -38.40
C SER A 141 -12.40 14.73 -39.34
N ARG A 142 -12.64 13.43 -39.09
CA ARG A 142 -13.48 12.59 -39.94
C ARG A 142 -14.92 12.42 -39.47
N PHE A 143 -15.12 12.37 -38.17
CA PHE A 143 -16.41 12.01 -37.56
C PHE A 143 -17.17 13.21 -36.97
N LEU A 144 -16.50 14.30 -36.62
CA LEU A 144 -17.18 15.50 -36.13
C LEU A 144 -17.77 16.29 -37.33
N ARG A 145 -18.95 16.83 -37.11
CA ARG A 145 -19.67 17.66 -38.10
C ARG A 145 -19.92 19.05 -37.55
N SER A 146 -19.99 20.05 -38.41
CA SER A 146 -20.35 21.43 -38.03
C SER A 146 -21.74 21.49 -37.43
N HIS A 147 -21.93 22.22 -36.36
CA HIS A 147 -23.18 22.33 -35.58
C HIS A 147 -24.31 23.07 -36.34
N LYS A 148 -24.01 23.76 -37.43
CA LYS A 148 -25.02 24.52 -38.23
C LYS A 148 -26.09 23.63 -38.90
N GLU A 149 -25.90 22.30 -38.91
CA GLU A 149 -26.79 21.36 -39.60
C GLU A 149 -27.66 20.48 -38.70
N THR A 150 -27.55 20.60 -37.35
CA THR A 150 -28.27 19.69 -36.45
C THR A 150 -29.39 20.39 -35.67
N ARG A 151 -30.63 19.87 -35.77
CA ARG A 151 -31.75 20.29 -34.91
C ARG A 151 -31.53 19.82 -33.48
N HIS A 152 -31.45 20.76 -32.54
CA HIS A 152 -31.23 20.48 -31.10
C HIS A 152 -32.51 19.98 -30.42
N GLY A 153 -32.44 18.78 -29.81
CA GLY A 153 -33.53 18.20 -29.00
C GLY A 153 -33.69 18.87 -27.61
N ARG A 154 -34.84 18.61 -26.95
CA ARG A 154 -35.14 19.16 -25.59
C ARG A 154 -34.09 18.83 -24.56
N PHE A 155 -33.47 17.63 -24.60
CA PHE A 155 -32.41 17.22 -23.69
C PHE A 155 -31.14 18.07 -23.83
N TYR A 156 -30.77 18.41 -25.08
CA TYR A 156 -29.65 19.30 -25.38
C TYR A 156 -29.85 20.67 -24.72
N GLN A 157 -30.99 21.29 -24.92
CA GLN A 157 -31.33 22.61 -24.38
C GLN A 157 -31.38 22.61 -22.82
N TRP A 158 -31.86 21.52 -22.22
CA TRP A 158 -31.89 21.40 -20.77
C TRP A 158 -30.47 21.27 -20.16
N SER A 159 -29.64 20.44 -20.77
CA SER A 159 -28.22 20.28 -20.35
C SER A 159 -27.41 21.56 -20.57
N GLU A 160 -27.67 22.33 -21.64
CA GLU A 160 -27.05 23.62 -21.94
C GLU A 160 -27.40 24.68 -20.90
N ARG A 161 -28.67 24.82 -20.56
CA ARG A 161 -29.12 25.74 -19.52
C ARG A 161 -28.52 25.40 -18.14
N GLY A 162 -28.38 24.10 -17.84
CA GLY A 162 -27.74 23.63 -16.64
C GLY A 162 -26.26 24.01 -16.57
N PHE A 163 -25.53 23.81 -17.67
CA PHE A 163 -24.13 24.19 -17.78
C PHE A 163 -23.93 25.70 -17.71
N ASP A 164 -24.74 26.49 -18.44
CA ASP A 164 -24.67 27.96 -18.40
C ASP A 164 -25.00 28.52 -17.02
N ALA A 165 -25.92 27.89 -16.30
CA ALA A 165 -26.22 28.28 -14.91
C ALA A 165 -25.02 28.02 -14.00
N MET A 166 -24.33 26.88 -14.18
CA MET A 166 -23.11 26.53 -13.44
C MET A 166 -21.96 27.47 -13.78
N LEU A 167 -21.76 27.80 -15.06
CA LEU A 167 -20.74 28.76 -15.52
C LEU A 167 -20.99 30.16 -14.93
N ARG A 168 -22.24 30.68 -15.02
CA ARG A 168 -22.59 31.97 -14.40
C ARG A 168 -22.40 31.97 -12.89
N GLY A 169 -22.67 30.83 -12.22
CA GLY A 169 -22.37 30.67 -10.79
C GLY A 169 -20.87 30.75 -10.50
N TYR A 170 -20.07 30.09 -11.33
CA TYR A 170 -18.62 30.14 -11.25
C TYR A 170 -18.05 31.55 -11.49
N GLU A 171 -18.50 32.24 -12.55
CA GLU A 171 -18.09 33.63 -12.85
C GLU A 171 -18.32 34.55 -11.67
N ARG A 172 -19.52 34.50 -11.05
CA ARG A 172 -19.82 35.32 -9.86
C ARG A 172 -18.92 34.98 -8.69
N GLY A 173 -18.66 33.68 -8.46
CA GLY A 173 -17.75 33.22 -7.41
C GLY A 173 -16.31 33.67 -7.66
N LEU A 174 -15.85 33.60 -8.93
CA LEU A 174 -14.51 34.03 -9.33
C LEU A 174 -14.34 35.54 -9.15
N ASP A 175 -15.34 36.35 -9.60
CA ASP A 175 -15.32 37.80 -9.41
C ASP A 175 -15.30 38.17 -7.92
N LEU A 176 -16.01 37.40 -7.06
CA LEU A 176 -15.98 37.59 -5.61
C LEU A 176 -14.58 37.22 -5.04
N ALA A 177 -13.97 36.11 -5.48
CA ALA A 177 -12.64 35.70 -5.06
C ALA A 177 -11.57 36.71 -5.49
N LEU A 178 -11.65 37.26 -6.69
CA LEU A 178 -10.77 38.30 -7.22
C LEU A 178 -10.98 39.64 -6.50
N LYS A 179 -12.20 39.95 -6.06
CA LYS A 179 -12.49 41.16 -5.25
C LYS A 179 -11.93 41.03 -3.83
N TRP A 180 -12.05 39.84 -3.21
CA TRP A 180 -11.61 39.57 -1.83
C TRP A 180 -10.29 38.76 -1.80
N ARG A 181 -9.29 39.25 -2.52
CA ARG A 181 -7.99 38.55 -2.73
C ARG A 181 -7.32 38.12 -1.44
N LEU A 182 -7.31 38.98 -0.41
CA LEU A 182 -6.66 38.68 0.87
C LEU A 182 -7.39 37.57 1.63
N THR A 183 -8.71 37.54 1.59
CA THR A 183 -9.52 36.47 2.21
C THR A 183 -9.28 35.15 1.49
N THR A 184 -9.24 35.13 0.16
CA THR A 184 -8.96 33.92 -0.64
C THR A 184 -7.54 33.42 -0.41
N LEU A 185 -6.56 34.31 -0.27
CA LEU A 185 -5.19 33.94 0.10
C LEU A 185 -5.14 33.39 1.54
N GLY A 186 -5.92 33.95 2.46
CA GLY A 186 -6.08 33.44 3.83
C GLY A 186 -6.66 32.02 3.84
N ILE A 187 -7.67 31.74 3.00
CA ILE A 187 -8.22 30.39 2.82
C ILE A 187 -7.14 29.44 2.30
N PHE A 188 -6.32 29.85 1.34
CA PHE A 188 -5.21 29.05 0.84
C PHE A 188 -4.22 28.65 1.95
N PHE A 189 -3.76 29.61 2.76
CA PHE A 189 -2.87 29.29 3.89
C PHE A 189 -3.55 28.47 4.98
N ALA A 190 -4.84 28.68 5.21
CA ALA A 190 -5.62 27.86 6.13
C ALA A 190 -5.73 26.40 5.63
N THR A 191 -5.93 26.19 4.33
CA THR A 191 -5.95 24.83 3.75
C THR A 191 -4.57 24.15 3.82
N LEU A 192 -3.49 24.90 3.62
CA LEU A 192 -2.14 24.38 3.79
C LEU A 192 -1.87 23.95 5.24
N ALA A 193 -2.20 24.81 6.20
CA ALA A 193 -2.07 24.51 7.63
C ALA A 193 -2.93 23.29 8.04
N LEU A 194 -4.16 23.23 7.54
CA LEU A 194 -5.08 22.12 7.80
C LEU A 194 -4.57 20.81 7.17
N SER A 195 -3.96 20.86 5.99
CA SER A 195 -3.36 19.68 5.35
C SER A 195 -2.24 19.09 6.20
N VAL A 196 -1.35 19.94 6.71
CA VAL A 196 -0.26 19.53 7.61
C VAL A 196 -0.83 18.99 8.93
N TYR A 197 -1.80 19.66 9.52
CA TYR A 197 -2.44 19.23 10.75
C TYR A 197 -3.10 17.85 10.62
N LEU A 198 -3.89 17.63 9.56
CA LEU A 198 -4.52 16.34 9.29
C LEU A 198 -3.49 15.25 9.03
N PHE A 199 -2.39 15.57 8.33
CA PHE A 199 -1.30 14.62 8.10
C PHE A 199 -0.62 14.18 9.39
N VAL A 200 -0.48 15.05 10.37
CA VAL A 200 0.11 14.72 11.68
C VAL A 200 -0.83 13.81 12.48
N ILE A 201 -2.11 14.12 12.52
CA ILE A 201 -3.10 13.46 13.39
C ILE A 201 -3.58 12.11 12.84
N ILE A 202 -3.71 11.96 11.51
CA ILE A 202 -4.25 10.74 10.92
C ILE A 202 -3.44 9.52 11.37
N PRO A 203 -4.08 8.42 11.85
CA PRO A 203 -3.39 7.20 12.21
C PRO A 203 -2.56 6.65 11.05
N LYS A 204 -1.32 6.23 11.33
CA LYS A 204 -0.40 5.69 10.31
C LYS A 204 -0.52 4.16 10.28
N GLY A 205 -1.05 3.64 9.19
CA GLY A 205 -1.13 2.21 8.89
C GLY A 205 -0.10 1.77 7.85
N PHE A 206 -0.02 0.46 7.63
CA PHE A 206 0.87 -0.10 6.60
C PHE A 206 0.07 -0.54 5.37
N PHE A 207 -0.46 -1.76 5.38
CA PHE A 207 -1.45 -2.24 4.43
C PHE A 207 -2.80 -2.42 5.14
N PRO A 208 -3.91 -2.13 4.47
CA PRO A 208 -5.23 -2.47 5.01
C PRO A 208 -5.37 -3.96 5.23
N GLN A 209 -6.07 -4.34 6.31
CA GLN A 209 -6.39 -5.73 6.59
C GLN A 209 -7.36 -6.28 5.55
N GLN A 210 -6.97 -7.37 4.91
CA GLN A 210 -7.76 -8.02 3.87
C GLN A 210 -8.65 -9.12 4.44
N ASP A 211 -9.76 -9.36 3.77
CA ASP A 211 -10.60 -10.52 3.96
C ASP A 211 -10.50 -11.44 2.74
N THR A 212 -9.51 -12.34 2.77
CA THR A 212 -9.27 -13.33 1.72
C THR A 212 -10.16 -14.56 1.81
N GLY A 213 -11.05 -14.62 2.83
CA GLY A 213 -11.85 -15.81 3.11
C GLY A 213 -11.08 -16.93 3.82
N LEU A 214 -9.83 -16.68 4.22
CA LEU A 214 -8.99 -17.64 4.94
C LEU A 214 -8.50 -17.02 6.25
N ILE A 215 -8.67 -17.76 7.36
CA ILE A 215 -8.06 -17.46 8.65
C ILE A 215 -7.03 -18.55 8.94
N THR A 216 -5.82 -18.15 9.27
CA THR A 216 -4.79 -19.05 9.80
C THR A 216 -4.75 -18.93 11.31
N ALA A 217 -4.64 -20.07 11.98
CA ALA A 217 -4.58 -20.07 13.43
C ALA A 217 -3.50 -21.04 13.93
N THR A 218 -2.91 -20.68 15.08
CA THR A 218 -1.97 -21.50 15.81
C THR A 218 -2.51 -21.77 17.21
N SER A 219 -2.69 -23.03 17.57
CA SER A 219 -3.00 -23.44 18.94
C SER A 219 -1.72 -23.66 19.72
N GLU A 220 -1.75 -23.35 20.99
CA GLU A 220 -0.64 -23.54 21.92
C GLU A 220 -1.17 -24.01 23.27
N ALA A 221 -0.51 -25.04 23.80
CA ALA A 221 -0.79 -25.58 25.13
C ALA A 221 0.49 -25.56 26.00
N ALA A 222 0.42 -26.12 27.21
CA ALA A 222 1.56 -26.23 28.10
C ALA A 222 2.73 -26.97 27.44
N GLN A 223 3.97 -26.58 27.78
CA GLN A 223 5.18 -27.11 27.10
C GLN A 223 5.44 -28.57 27.40
N ASP A 224 4.87 -29.09 28.48
CA ASP A 224 4.94 -30.48 28.96
C ASP A 224 3.71 -31.33 28.59
N ILE A 225 2.79 -30.79 27.75
CA ILE A 225 1.57 -31.48 27.36
C ILE A 225 1.85 -32.76 26.56
N SER A 226 1.06 -33.81 26.80
CA SER A 226 1.10 -35.01 25.98
C SER A 226 0.48 -34.79 24.60
N PHE A 227 0.90 -35.58 23.59
CA PHE A 227 0.31 -35.54 22.26
C PHE A 227 -1.20 -35.85 22.30
N ALA A 228 -1.63 -36.79 23.14
CA ALA A 228 -3.04 -37.16 23.29
C ALA A 228 -3.90 -36.00 23.80
N ASP A 229 -3.41 -35.27 24.80
CA ASP A 229 -4.10 -34.10 25.34
C ASP A 229 -4.07 -32.93 24.38
N MET A 230 -2.95 -32.66 23.71
CA MET A 230 -2.88 -31.63 22.69
C MET A 230 -3.84 -31.92 21.53
N LYS A 231 -3.95 -33.19 21.10
CA LYS A 231 -4.93 -33.61 20.10
C LYS A 231 -6.36 -33.34 20.57
N ARG A 232 -6.70 -33.70 21.80
CA ARG A 232 -8.02 -33.45 22.39
C ARG A 232 -8.37 -31.97 22.41
N HIS A 233 -7.44 -31.10 22.85
CA HIS A 233 -7.64 -29.66 22.82
C HIS A 233 -7.77 -29.10 21.40
N GLN A 234 -6.97 -29.62 20.46
CA GLN A 234 -7.08 -29.22 19.06
C GLN A 234 -8.47 -29.57 18.46
N GLU A 235 -8.99 -30.75 18.79
CA GLU A 235 -10.32 -31.18 18.35
C GLU A 235 -11.44 -30.33 18.98
N GLU A 236 -11.31 -29.99 20.28
CA GLU A 236 -12.25 -29.11 20.99
C GLU A 236 -12.28 -27.70 20.42
N LEU A 237 -11.11 -27.08 20.24
CA LEU A 237 -10.99 -25.78 19.59
C LEU A 237 -11.56 -25.80 18.16
N GLY A 238 -11.25 -26.86 17.40
CA GLY A 238 -11.76 -27.06 16.04
C GLY A 238 -13.28 -27.24 15.97
N ALA A 239 -13.86 -27.89 16.95
CA ALA A 239 -15.34 -28.05 17.06
C ALA A 239 -16.01 -26.68 17.27
N ILE A 240 -15.50 -25.84 18.16
CA ILE A 240 -16.03 -24.49 18.40
C ILE A 240 -15.93 -23.63 17.12
N VAL A 241 -14.80 -23.67 16.42
CA VAL A 241 -14.63 -22.92 15.17
C VAL A 241 -15.57 -23.42 14.08
N ARG A 242 -15.73 -24.74 13.93
CA ARG A 242 -16.61 -25.36 12.93
C ARG A 242 -18.09 -25.05 13.16
N ALA A 243 -18.48 -24.82 14.43
CA ALA A 243 -19.84 -24.45 14.77
C ALA A 243 -20.23 -23.02 14.39
N ASP A 244 -19.28 -22.19 13.95
CA ASP A 244 -19.58 -20.84 13.50
C ASP A 244 -20.29 -20.85 12.12
N PRO A 245 -21.41 -20.11 11.96
CA PRO A 245 -22.21 -20.15 10.73
C PRO A 245 -21.49 -19.66 9.48
N ASP A 246 -20.45 -18.82 9.62
CA ASP A 246 -19.69 -18.24 8.51
C ASP A 246 -18.47 -19.08 8.11
N VAL A 247 -18.17 -20.16 8.85
CA VAL A 247 -17.09 -21.11 8.54
C VAL A 247 -17.58 -22.17 7.56
N ALA A 248 -16.82 -22.41 6.49
CA ALA A 248 -17.11 -23.45 5.50
C ALA A 248 -16.40 -24.76 5.83
N SER A 249 -15.11 -24.70 6.18
CA SER A 249 -14.31 -25.88 6.52
C SER A 249 -13.13 -25.51 7.44
N VAL A 250 -12.66 -26.52 8.17
CA VAL A 250 -11.50 -26.41 9.06
C VAL A 250 -10.57 -27.59 8.81
N ALA A 251 -9.33 -27.29 8.44
CA ALA A 251 -8.24 -28.25 8.39
C ALA A 251 -7.29 -27.98 9.57
N MET A 252 -6.91 -29.03 10.30
CA MET A 252 -6.08 -28.89 11.49
C MET A 252 -5.06 -29.99 11.63
N ALA A 253 -3.93 -29.66 12.25
CA ALA A 253 -2.86 -30.58 12.54
C ALA A 253 -2.24 -30.27 13.92
N VAL A 254 -1.78 -31.27 14.62
CA VAL A 254 -0.99 -31.20 15.84
C VAL A 254 0.46 -31.43 15.53
N GLY A 255 1.34 -30.67 16.20
CA GLY A 255 2.75 -30.64 15.86
C GLY A 255 3.05 -29.69 14.70
N GLY A 256 4.30 -29.30 14.54
CA GLY A 256 4.75 -28.42 13.44
C GLY A 256 6.01 -28.96 12.80
N SER A 257 6.45 -28.33 11.70
CA SER A 257 7.72 -28.66 11.02
C SER A 257 8.99 -28.44 11.91
N GLY A 258 8.82 -28.09 13.17
CA GLY A 258 9.90 -27.93 14.16
C GLY A 258 9.79 -28.84 15.38
N GLY A 259 8.87 -29.81 15.39
CA GLY A 259 8.83 -30.89 16.41
C GLY A 259 8.20 -30.56 17.75
N ALA A 260 7.74 -29.35 18.02
CA ALA A 260 7.08 -29.03 19.28
C ALA A 260 5.63 -29.58 19.30
N LEU A 261 5.41 -30.57 20.17
CA LEU A 261 4.11 -31.23 20.27
C LEU A 261 3.02 -30.41 20.96
N ASN A 262 3.40 -29.35 21.65
CA ASN A 262 2.49 -28.43 22.35
C ASN A 262 1.88 -27.38 21.43
N THR A 263 2.13 -27.44 20.14
CA THR A 263 1.57 -26.51 19.15
C THR A 263 0.77 -27.23 18.09
N GLY A 264 -0.28 -26.59 17.59
CA GLY A 264 -1.06 -27.05 16.45
C GLY A 264 -1.31 -25.93 15.46
N ARG A 265 -1.66 -26.31 14.25
CA ARG A 265 -2.05 -25.38 13.18
C ARG A 265 -3.47 -25.63 12.77
N MET A 266 -4.16 -24.55 12.41
CA MET A 266 -5.52 -24.61 11.91
C MET A 266 -5.68 -23.65 10.73
N PHE A 267 -6.28 -24.15 9.65
CA PHE A 267 -6.66 -23.38 8.46
C PHE A 267 -8.18 -23.38 8.41
N ILE A 268 -8.74 -22.19 8.53
CA ILE A 268 -10.19 -21.98 8.63
C ILE A 268 -10.63 -21.29 7.35
N THR A 269 -11.32 -22.02 6.49
CA THR A 269 -11.90 -21.46 5.27
C THR A 269 -13.28 -20.92 5.57
N LEU A 270 -13.50 -19.64 5.27
CA LEU A 270 -14.78 -18.97 5.43
C LEU A 270 -15.67 -19.19 4.21
N LYS A 271 -16.98 -19.08 4.41
CA LYS A 271 -17.94 -19.04 3.30
C LYS A 271 -17.61 -17.88 2.35
N PRO A 272 -17.96 -17.96 1.06
CA PRO A 272 -17.81 -16.87 0.11
C PRO A 272 -18.44 -15.57 0.66
N ARG A 273 -17.86 -14.41 0.25
CA ARG A 273 -18.24 -13.10 0.80
C ARG A 273 -19.72 -12.75 0.59
N ASP A 274 -20.33 -13.24 -0.47
CA ASP A 274 -21.75 -13.09 -0.80
C ASP A 274 -22.69 -13.93 0.08
N GLN A 275 -22.17 -14.96 0.75
CA GLN A 275 -22.91 -15.87 1.63
C GLN A 275 -22.73 -15.55 3.12
N ARG A 276 -21.98 -14.50 3.47
CA ARG A 276 -21.75 -14.08 4.86
C ARG A 276 -21.83 -12.56 5.00
N THR A 277 -22.31 -12.11 6.15
CA THR A 277 -22.40 -10.68 6.50
C THR A 277 -21.16 -10.17 7.22
N SER A 278 -20.47 -11.04 7.98
CA SER A 278 -19.32 -10.70 8.80
C SER A 278 -18.02 -10.82 7.99
N ASN A 279 -17.07 -9.91 8.21
CA ASN A 279 -15.72 -10.04 7.69
C ASN A 279 -14.86 -10.95 8.60
N ALA A 280 -13.66 -11.33 8.12
CA ALA A 280 -12.75 -12.22 8.85
C ALA A 280 -12.38 -11.69 10.23
N GLN A 281 -12.17 -10.38 10.41
CA GLN A 281 -11.85 -9.77 11.70
C GLN A 281 -13.03 -9.83 12.68
N GLN A 282 -14.26 -9.63 12.19
CA GLN A 282 -15.48 -9.75 13.00
C GLN A 282 -15.71 -11.20 13.45
N ILE A 283 -15.42 -12.17 12.56
CA ILE A 283 -15.50 -13.59 12.89
C ILE A 283 -14.47 -13.95 13.97
N ILE A 284 -13.22 -13.50 13.83
CA ILE A 284 -12.18 -13.68 14.84
C ILE A 284 -12.62 -13.07 16.18
N ALA A 285 -13.14 -11.85 16.16
CA ALA A 285 -13.61 -11.17 17.37
C ALA A 285 -14.76 -11.93 18.06
N ARG A 286 -15.68 -12.52 17.28
CA ARG A 286 -16.81 -13.32 17.77
C ARG A 286 -16.40 -14.69 18.32
N LEU A 287 -15.38 -15.32 17.72
CA LEU A 287 -14.87 -16.62 18.14
C LEU A 287 -14.00 -16.52 19.39
N ARG A 288 -13.23 -15.44 19.57
CA ARG A 288 -12.28 -15.27 20.67
C ARG A 288 -12.87 -15.57 22.05
N PRO A 289 -14.00 -14.97 22.51
CA PRO A 289 -14.54 -15.22 23.84
C PRO A 289 -15.03 -16.66 24.04
N LYS A 290 -15.40 -17.37 22.97
CA LYS A 290 -15.79 -18.77 23.02
C LYS A 290 -14.58 -19.69 23.18
N LEU A 291 -13.49 -19.36 22.48
CA LEU A 291 -12.24 -20.12 22.50
C LEU A 291 -11.45 -19.92 23.82
N GLU A 292 -11.57 -18.76 24.46
CA GLU A 292 -10.97 -18.47 25.77
C GLU A 292 -11.59 -19.31 26.89
N GLN A 293 -12.74 -19.94 26.69
CA GLN A 293 -13.36 -20.87 27.65
C GLN A 293 -12.69 -22.24 27.69
N VAL A 294 -11.93 -22.61 26.66
CA VAL A 294 -11.18 -23.86 26.60
C VAL A 294 -9.94 -23.71 27.52
N GLN A 295 -9.93 -24.48 28.61
CA GLN A 295 -8.82 -24.47 29.56
C GLN A 295 -7.67 -25.35 29.05
N GLY A 296 -6.42 -24.91 29.24
CA GLY A 296 -5.23 -25.68 28.90
C GLY A 296 -4.67 -25.43 27.50
N ALA A 297 -5.42 -24.82 26.61
CA ALA A 297 -4.93 -24.43 25.28
C ALA A 297 -5.46 -23.04 24.84
N ARG A 298 -4.68 -22.36 24.04
CA ARG A 298 -5.05 -21.06 23.43
C ARG A 298 -5.01 -21.15 21.90
N LEU A 299 -5.90 -20.46 21.22
CA LEU A 299 -5.92 -20.35 19.77
C LEU A 299 -5.66 -18.91 19.35
N PHE A 300 -4.55 -18.68 18.65
CA PHE A 300 -4.17 -17.40 18.06
C PHE A 300 -4.62 -17.37 16.60
N MET A 301 -5.53 -16.46 16.27
CA MET A 301 -6.13 -16.36 14.94
C MET A 301 -5.67 -15.10 14.23
N GLN A 302 -5.43 -15.21 12.93
CA GLN A 302 -5.14 -14.06 12.06
C GLN A 302 -5.78 -14.27 10.67
N ALA A 303 -6.35 -13.21 10.09
CA ALA A 303 -6.80 -13.25 8.71
C ALA A 303 -5.59 -13.39 7.78
N ALA A 304 -5.65 -14.30 6.83
CA ALA A 304 -4.58 -14.48 5.85
C ALA A 304 -4.49 -13.23 4.97
N GLN A 305 -3.27 -12.75 4.75
CA GLN A 305 -2.99 -11.59 3.91
C GLN A 305 -2.27 -12.04 2.64
N ASP A 306 -2.60 -11.44 1.47
CA ASP A 306 -1.94 -11.75 0.20
C ASP A 306 -0.48 -11.30 0.21
N VAL A 307 -0.21 -10.14 0.81
CA VAL A 307 1.14 -9.61 0.92
C VAL A 307 1.71 -9.89 2.31
N ARG A 308 2.68 -10.80 2.37
CA ARG A 308 3.46 -11.07 3.59
C ARG A 308 4.89 -10.60 3.37
N LEU A 309 5.36 -9.70 4.23
CA LEU A 309 6.69 -9.13 4.14
C LEU A 309 7.60 -9.78 5.18
N GLY A 310 8.44 -10.70 4.75
CA GLY A 310 9.51 -11.30 5.57
C GLY A 310 9.02 -11.87 6.90
N GLY A 311 9.97 -12.12 7.79
CA GLY A 311 9.71 -12.57 9.14
C GLY A 311 9.63 -14.09 9.26
N ARG A 312 9.51 -14.53 10.50
CA ARG A 312 9.34 -15.94 10.87
C ARG A 312 7.86 -16.32 10.84
N ALA A 313 7.57 -17.61 10.81
CA ALA A 313 6.21 -18.09 11.05
C ALA A 313 5.89 -17.92 12.54
N THR A 314 5.18 -16.85 12.88
CA THR A 314 4.77 -16.51 14.24
C THR A 314 3.29 -16.83 14.49
N ARG A 315 2.90 -16.81 15.76
CA ARG A 315 1.53 -17.09 16.20
C ARG A 315 0.55 -15.98 15.81
N THR A 316 1.04 -14.75 15.69
CA THR A 316 0.28 -13.53 15.38
C THR A 316 0.97 -12.71 14.30
N GLN A 317 0.33 -11.66 13.81
CA GLN A 317 0.68 -10.98 12.57
C GLN A 317 1.97 -10.14 12.62
N PHE A 318 2.25 -9.48 13.76
CA PHE A 318 3.36 -8.55 13.90
C PHE A 318 4.41 -9.09 14.87
N GLU A 319 5.65 -8.73 14.66
CA GLU A 319 6.80 -9.30 15.35
C GLU A 319 7.69 -8.22 15.98
N TYR A 320 8.08 -8.47 17.22
CA TYR A 320 9.07 -7.70 17.95
C TYR A 320 10.11 -8.65 18.54
N THR A 321 11.34 -8.59 18.04
CA THR A 321 12.39 -9.53 18.38
C THR A 321 13.37 -8.90 19.36
N LEU A 322 13.68 -9.65 20.39
CA LEU A 322 14.68 -9.37 21.42
C LEU A 322 15.91 -10.21 21.13
N GLN A 323 17.08 -9.63 21.16
CA GLN A 323 18.38 -10.28 20.94
C GLN A 323 19.35 -9.91 22.03
N ASP A 324 20.10 -10.89 22.52
CA ASP A 324 21.18 -10.66 23.44
C ASP A 324 22.28 -11.71 23.25
N ALA A 325 23.54 -11.33 23.45
CA ALA A 325 24.65 -12.27 23.47
C ALA A 325 24.56 -13.21 24.70
N ASN A 326 23.97 -12.75 25.81
CA ASN A 326 23.77 -13.49 27.04
C ASN A 326 22.35 -14.08 27.11
N LEU A 327 22.25 -15.39 26.87
CA LEU A 327 20.98 -16.12 26.93
C LEU A 327 20.29 -16.03 28.30
N ALA A 328 21.04 -15.93 29.40
CA ALA A 328 20.47 -15.82 30.74
C ALA A 328 19.74 -14.47 30.93
N GLU A 329 20.37 -13.38 30.50
CA GLU A 329 19.78 -12.03 30.50
C GLU A 329 18.55 -11.96 29.60
N LEU A 330 18.64 -12.53 28.40
CA LEU A 330 17.50 -12.61 27.45
C LEU A 330 16.31 -13.36 28.05
N ASN A 331 16.56 -14.49 28.72
CA ASN A 331 15.52 -15.30 29.36
C ASN A 331 14.89 -14.60 30.59
N GLU A 332 15.61 -13.71 31.25
CA GLU A 332 15.08 -12.91 32.37
C GLU A 332 14.19 -11.77 31.87
N TRP A 333 14.61 -11.07 30.81
CA TRP A 333 13.92 -9.88 30.34
C TRP A 333 12.72 -10.18 29.45
N ALA A 334 12.78 -11.25 28.66
CA ALA A 334 11.70 -11.58 27.73
C ALA A 334 10.32 -11.75 28.40
N PRO A 335 10.16 -12.43 29.55
CA PRO A 335 8.91 -12.51 30.28
C PRO A 335 8.42 -11.14 30.78
N LYS A 336 9.31 -10.28 31.29
CA LYS A 336 8.98 -8.94 31.80
C LYS A 336 8.40 -8.07 30.65
N ILE A 337 9.04 -8.12 29.47
CA ILE A 337 8.60 -7.41 28.28
C ILE A 337 7.28 -7.97 27.77
N LEU A 338 7.14 -9.30 27.71
CA LEU A 338 5.90 -9.97 27.32
C LEU A 338 4.72 -9.52 28.19
N ASP A 339 4.90 -9.52 29.50
CA ASP A 339 3.86 -9.15 30.45
C ASP A 339 3.51 -7.66 30.35
N LYS A 340 4.50 -6.79 30.18
CA LYS A 340 4.25 -5.36 29.88
C LYS A 340 3.49 -5.17 28.58
N MET A 341 3.86 -5.87 27.51
CA MET A 341 3.15 -5.78 26.21
C MET A 341 1.70 -6.28 26.31
N LYS A 342 1.40 -7.28 27.14
CA LYS A 342 0.03 -7.73 27.38
C LYS A 342 -0.85 -6.67 28.05
N THR A 343 -0.26 -5.72 28.79
CA THR A 343 -1.02 -4.62 29.44
C THR A 343 -1.38 -3.49 28.46
N LEU A 344 -0.77 -3.44 27.30
CA LEU A 344 -1.01 -2.36 26.33
C LEU A 344 -2.37 -2.51 25.63
N PRO A 345 -3.27 -1.52 25.74
CA PRO A 345 -4.61 -1.62 25.16
C PRO A 345 -4.60 -1.67 23.63
N GLN A 346 -3.52 -1.24 22.99
CA GLN A 346 -3.32 -1.26 21.54
C GLN A 346 -3.10 -2.67 21.00
N LEU A 347 -2.66 -3.61 21.86
CA LEU A 347 -2.27 -4.94 21.44
C LEU A 347 -3.32 -5.99 21.80
N ARG A 348 -3.37 -7.07 21.03
CA ARG A 348 -4.17 -8.28 21.27
C ARG A 348 -3.32 -9.51 20.94
N ASP A 349 -3.71 -10.63 21.54
CA ASP A 349 -3.13 -11.94 21.25
C ASP A 349 -1.58 -11.94 21.36
N VAL A 350 -1.03 -11.25 22.37
CA VAL A 350 0.42 -11.16 22.58
C VAL A 350 0.96 -12.53 23.00
N ALA A 351 1.91 -13.06 22.23
CA ALA A 351 2.50 -14.38 22.41
C ALA A 351 4.03 -14.32 22.24
N THR A 352 4.73 -15.32 22.77
CA THR A 352 6.19 -15.45 22.65
C THR A 352 6.56 -16.79 22.05
N ASP A 353 7.67 -16.87 21.33
CA ASP A 353 8.28 -18.12 20.87
C ASP A 353 9.20 -18.76 21.91
N GLN A 354 9.37 -18.13 23.07
CA GLN A 354 10.17 -18.65 24.18
C GLN A 354 9.58 -19.96 24.73
N GLN A 355 10.34 -21.03 24.69
CA GLN A 355 9.95 -22.35 25.19
C GLN A 355 11.07 -22.90 26.12
N THR A 356 11.04 -22.52 27.40
CA THR A 356 12.07 -22.83 28.37
C THR A 356 11.64 -23.84 29.46
N GLN A 357 10.38 -24.29 29.43
CA GLN A 357 9.79 -25.12 30.50
C GLN A 357 9.48 -26.57 30.05
N GLY A 358 10.22 -27.08 29.06
CA GLY A 358 10.07 -28.46 28.64
C GLY A 358 10.61 -29.42 29.68
N THR A 359 9.92 -30.55 29.92
CA THR A 359 10.43 -31.65 30.73
C THR A 359 11.31 -32.58 29.90
N THR A 360 12.44 -32.97 30.43
CA THR A 360 13.38 -33.89 29.77
C THR A 360 13.64 -35.08 30.66
N LEU A 361 13.60 -36.26 30.08
CA LEU A 361 14.04 -37.47 30.74
C LEU A 361 15.54 -37.67 30.49
N THR A 362 16.34 -37.64 31.54
CA THR A 362 17.78 -37.89 31.48
C THR A 362 18.08 -39.30 31.90
N LEU A 363 18.67 -40.08 30.97
CA LEU A 363 19.16 -41.42 31.23
C LEU A 363 20.66 -41.37 31.54
N THR A 364 21.04 -41.87 32.71
CA THR A 364 22.44 -42.01 33.11
C THR A 364 22.82 -43.49 33.05
N ILE A 365 23.73 -43.83 32.16
CA ILE A 365 24.19 -45.21 31.94
C ILE A 365 25.44 -45.42 32.82
N ASP A 366 25.38 -46.44 33.67
CA ASP A 366 26.57 -46.99 34.34
C ASP A 366 27.32 -47.90 33.36
N ARG A 367 28.35 -47.34 32.74
CA ARG A 367 29.15 -48.04 31.71
C ARG A 367 29.90 -49.22 32.26
N ASP A 368 30.31 -49.18 33.51
CA ASP A 368 31.02 -50.27 34.14
C ASP A 368 30.10 -51.45 34.44
N ALA A 369 28.88 -51.16 34.90
CA ALA A 369 27.84 -52.17 35.08
C ALA A 369 27.42 -52.80 33.72
N ALA A 370 27.21 -52.00 32.66
CA ALA A 370 26.84 -52.44 31.31
C ALA A 370 27.97 -53.33 30.71
N SER A 371 29.23 -52.97 30.90
CA SER A 371 30.38 -53.72 30.35
C SER A 371 30.49 -55.13 30.94
N ARG A 372 30.06 -55.34 32.18
CA ARG A 372 30.04 -56.70 32.78
C ARG A 372 29.11 -57.67 32.05
N PHE A 373 28.08 -57.13 31.42
CA PHE A 373 27.13 -57.88 30.56
C PHE A 373 27.57 -57.88 29.07
N GLY A 374 28.70 -57.23 28.75
CA GLY A 374 29.14 -57.06 27.37
C GLY A 374 28.25 -56.11 26.54
N ILE A 375 27.43 -55.29 27.20
CA ILE A 375 26.49 -54.36 26.59
C ILE A 375 27.24 -53.05 26.26
N GLN A 376 27.35 -52.76 25.00
CA GLN A 376 27.94 -51.51 24.51
C GLN A 376 26.91 -50.39 24.45
N PRO A 377 27.31 -49.10 24.62
CA PRO A 377 26.41 -47.95 24.53
C PRO A 377 25.57 -47.95 23.24
N GLN A 378 26.14 -48.30 22.14
CA GLN A 378 25.43 -48.39 20.82
C GLN A 378 24.22 -49.32 20.89
N LEU A 379 24.33 -50.50 21.53
CA LEU A 379 23.24 -51.45 21.68
C LEU A 379 22.11 -50.90 22.54
N ILE A 380 22.45 -50.08 23.55
CA ILE A 380 21.47 -49.34 24.37
C ILE A 380 20.72 -48.32 23.56
N ASP A 381 21.47 -47.51 22.79
CA ASP A 381 20.91 -46.45 21.94
C ASP A 381 20.02 -47.05 20.87
N ASP A 382 20.45 -48.13 20.18
CA ASP A 382 19.66 -48.83 19.17
C ASP A 382 18.36 -49.41 19.72
N THR A 383 18.43 -50.02 20.94
CA THR A 383 17.22 -50.57 21.60
C THR A 383 16.23 -49.48 21.98
N LEU A 384 16.71 -48.37 22.51
CA LEU A 384 15.85 -47.24 22.87
C LEU A 384 15.29 -46.52 21.64
N TYR A 385 16.08 -46.48 20.54
CA TYR A 385 15.61 -45.93 19.29
C TYR A 385 14.52 -46.83 18.65
N ASP A 386 14.69 -48.17 18.73
CA ASP A 386 13.65 -49.12 18.29
C ASP A 386 12.36 -49.01 19.09
N ALA A 387 12.48 -48.71 20.41
CA ALA A 387 11.33 -48.60 21.28
C ALA A 387 10.59 -47.27 21.16
N PHE A 388 11.31 -46.14 21.14
CA PHE A 388 10.73 -44.80 21.28
C PHE A 388 11.03 -43.84 20.15
N GLY A 389 11.96 -44.20 19.24
CA GLY A 389 12.45 -43.32 18.18
C GLY A 389 11.71 -43.38 16.87
N GLN A 390 10.63 -44.19 16.77
CA GLN A 390 9.87 -44.38 15.51
C GLN A 390 10.79 -44.79 14.38
N ARG A 391 11.59 -45.86 14.61
CA ARG A 391 12.58 -46.34 13.64
C ARG A 391 11.93 -46.79 12.35
N GLN A 392 12.31 -46.18 11.24
CA GLN A 392 11.94 -46.67 9.89
C GLN A 392 12.74 -47.91 9.55
N VAL A 393 12.08 -49.06 9.60
CA VAL A 393 12.71 -50.37 9.36
C VAL A 393 12.84 -50.64 7.86
N THR A 394 11.76 -50.34 7.13
CA THR A 394 11.72 -50.56 5.66
C THR A 394 10.62 -49.67 5.06
N GLN A 395 10.59 -49.65 3.73
CA GLN A 395 9.60 -48.96 2.94
C GLN A 395 9.09 -49.94 1.87
N TYR A 396 7.80 -50.02 1.66
CA TYR A 396 7.22 -50.74 0.54
C TYR A 396 6.45 -49.82 -0.40
N PHE A 397 6.45 -50.18 -1.65
CA PHE A 397 5.91 -49.41 -2.74
C PHE A 397 4.61 -50.05 -3.26
N THR A 398 3.61 -49.20 -3.51
CA THR A 398 2.41 -49.55 -4.23
C THR A 398 2.38 -48.81 -5.58
N GLN A 399 1.41 -49.07 -6.42
CA GLN A 399 1.27 -48.35 -7.69
C GLN A 399 1.00 -46.85 -7.52
N LEU A 400 0.43 -46.44 -6.40
CA LEU A 400 -0.01 -45.04 -6.13
C LEU A 400 0.85 -44.34 -5.09
N ASN A 401 1.49 -45.05 -4.15
CA ASN A 401 2.18 -44.43 -3.01
C ASN A 401 3.27 -45.34 -2.44
N SER A 402 4.08 -44.80 -1.56
CA SER A 402 5.06 -45.54 -0.76
C SER A 402 4.73 -45.40 0.72
N TYR A 403 4.95 -46.51 1.47
CA TYR A 403 4.64 -46.59 2.89
C TYR A 403 5.87 -47.04 3.68
N HIS A 404 6.13 -46.32 4.79
CA HIS A 404 7.16 -46.69 5.75
C HIS A 404 6.64 -47.68 6.77
N VAL A 405 7.44 -48.68 7.12
CA VAL A 405 7.20 -49.56 8.24
C VAL A 405 7.95 -49.02 9.42
N ILE A 406 7.22 -48.60 10.46
CA ILE A 406 7.76 -48.03 11.66
C ILE A 406 7.76 -49.04 12.78
N LEU A 407 8.90 -49.16 13.46
CA LEU A 407 9.08 -49.98 14.66
C LEU A 407 9.00 -49.06 15.89
N GLU A 408 8.09 -49.36 16.78
CA GLU A 408 7.96 -48.72 18.08
C GLU A 408 7.23 -49.61 19.07
N ILE A 409 7.32 -49.27 20.38
CA ILE A 409 6.51 -49.98 21.39
C ILE A 409 5.06 -49.50 21.31
N LEU A 410 4.14 -50.29 21.87
CA LEU A 410 2.71 -49.95 21.88
C LEU A 410 2.48 -48.55 22.48
N PRO A 411 1.62 -47.73 21.85
CA PRO A 411 1.36 -46.36 22.29
C PRO A 411 0.97 -46.23 23.76
N GLU A 412 0.26 -47.20 24.29
CA GLU A 412 -0.17 -47.22 25.70
C GLU A 412 1.02 -47.34 26.68
N LEU A 413 2.16 -47.86 26.23
CA LEU A 413 3.40 -47.99 27.02
C LEU A 413 4.29 -46.78 26.90
N GLN A 414 4.12 -45.89 25.90
CA GLN A 414 4.99 -44.75 25.71
C GLN A 414 4.81 -43.65 26.76
N GLY A 415 3.65 -43.57 27.41
CA GLY A 415 3.28 -42.52 28.39
C GLY A 415 3.76 -42.72 29.81
N SER A 416 4.43 -43.83 30.16
CA SER A 416 4.82 -44.15 31.52
C SER A 416 6.32 -44.36 31.64
N LEU A 417 6.95 -43.74 32.69
CA LEU A 417 8.33 -44.00 33.07
C LEU A 417 8.58 -45.46 33.48
N ASP A 418 7.57 -46.15 34.02
CA ASP A 418 7.65 -47.55 34.36
C ASP A 418 7.89 -48.48 33.19
N THR A 419 7.62 -48.02 31.98
CA THR A 419 7.95 -48.76 30.76
C THR A 419 9.43 -48.99 30.57
N LEU A 420 10.28 -48.08 31.03
CA LEU A 420 11.73 -48.25 30.98
C LEU A 420 12.22 -49.47 31.83
N ASN A 421 11.47 -49.82 32.90
CA ASN A 421 11.73 -51.04 33.66
C ASN A 421 11.42 -52.33 32.92
N LYS A 422 10.63 -52.24 31.84
CA LYS A 422 10.21 -53.35 30.99
C LYS A 422 11.05 -53.51 29.73
N ILE A 423 12.05 -52.62 29.55
CA ILE A 423 13.01 -52.72 28.43
C ILE A 423 14.12 -53.66 28.82
N TYR A 424 14.35 -54.66 28.01
CA TYR A 424 15.42 -55.67 28.17
C TYR A 424 16.36 -55.60 26.97
N ILE A 425 17.65 -55.72 27.29
CA ILE A 425 18.71 -55.75 26.28
C ILE A 425 19.39 -57.09 26.35
N LYS A 426 19.51 -57.75 25.21
CA LYS A 426 20.18 -59.07 25.13
C LYS A 426 21.69 -58.88 25.28
N SER A 427 22.27 -59.52 26.31
CA SER A 427 23.70 -59.58 26.51
C SER A 427 24.39 -60.32 25.38
N PRO A 428 25.35 -59.70 24.66
CA PRO A 428 26.12 -60.42 23.64
C PRO A 428 27.03 -61.51 24.24
N THR A 429 27.39 -61.42 25.54
CA THR A 429 28.34 -62.34 26.19
C THR A 429 27.62 -63.56 26.75
N THR A 430 26.51 -63.36 27.46
CA THR A 430 25.79 -64.46 28.14
C THR A 430 24.55 -64.94 27.38
N GLY A 431 24.02 -64.15 26.49
CA GLY A 431 22.76 -64.38 25.76
C GLY A 431 21.49 -64.07 26.57
N ASP A 432 21.65 -63.69 27.84
CA ASP A 432 20.53 -63.40 28.74
C ASP A 432 19.87 -62.03 28.44
N GLN A 433 18.60 -61.89 28.79
CA GLN A 433 17.86 -60.62 28.74
C GLN A 433 18.11 -59.82 30.03
N VAL A 434 18.87 -58.74 29.92
CA VAL A 434 19.22 -57.87 31.06
C VAL A 434 18.26 -56.63 31.06
N PRO A 435 17.56 -56.38 32.14
CA PRO A 435 16.70 -55.17 32.22
C PRO A 435 17.54 -53.90 32.20
N LEU A 436 17.06 -52.86 31.49
CA LEU A 436 17.74 -51.58 31.36
C LEU A 436 18.05 -50.98 32.75
N SER A 437 17.21 -51.19 33.77
CA SER A 437 17.37 -50.72 35.14
C SER A 437 18.56 -51.33 35.87
N ALA A 438 19.17 -52.44 35.37
CA ALA A 438 20.34 -53.03 35.96
C ALA A 438 21.64 -52.19 35.78
N PHE A 439 21.70 -51.38 34.75
CA PHE A 439 22.88 -50.55 34.41
C PHE A 439 22.51 -49.14 33.99
N ALA A 440 21.26 -48.71 34.06
CA ALA A 440 20.85 -47.34 33.76
C ALA A 440 19.87 -46.83 34.82
N LYS A 441 19.99 -45.55 35.11
CA LYS A 441 19.10 -44.82 35.99
C LYS A 441 18.50 -43.66 35.19
N TRP A 442 17.28 -43.29 35.46
CA TRP A 442 16.65 -42.15 34.83
C TRP A 442 16.01 -41.21 35.83
N THR A 443 16.09 -39.94 35.51
CA THR A 443 15.49 -38.87 36.30
C THR A 443 14.75 -37.92 35.38
N SER A 444 13.55 -37.53 35.76
CA SER A 444 12.86 -36.43 35.10
C SER A 444 13.49 -35.13 35.59
N VAL A 445 14.11 -34.38 34.71
CA VAL A 445 14.63 -33.06 34.99
C VAL A 445 13.65 -32.04 34.46
N PRO A 446 12.97 -31.28 35.33
CA PRO A 446 12.15 -30.17 34.86
C PRO A 446 13.09 -29.07 34.34
N VAL A 447 12.66 -28.40 33.27
CA VAL A 447 13.24 -27.17 32.75
C VAL A 447 14.49 -27.34 31.89
N ARG A 448 14.23 -27.74 30.62
CA ARG A 448 15.16 -27.45 29.54
C ARG A 448 14.43 -26.71 28.42
N PRO A 449 15.10 -25.79 27.70
CA PRO A 449 14.51 -25.19 26.53
C PRO A 449 14.13 -26.27 25.50
N LEU A 450 12.88 -26.28 25.03
CA LEU A 450 12.47 -27.11 23.90
C LEU A 450 13.10 -26.64 22.59
N SER A 451 13.29 -25.31 22.47
CA SER A 451 13.96 -24.68 21.34
C SER A 451 14.64 -23.39 21.76
N ILE A 452 15.77 -23.08 21.13
CA ILE A 452 16.46 -21.80 21.25
C ILE A 452 16.53 -21.20 19.84
N SER A 453 15.82 -20.10 19.66
CA SER A 453 15.84 -19.37 18.40
C SER A 453 17.08 -18.47 18.32
N HIS A 454 17.62 -18.31 17.12
CA HIS A 454 18.71 -17.39 16.83
C HIS A 454 18.33 -16.45 15.70
N GLN A 455 18.86 -15.23 15.73
CA GLN A 455 18.83 -14.31 14.61
C GLN A 455 20.26 -13.86 14.32
N GLY A 456 20.76 -14.24 13.15
CA GLY A 456 22.19 -14.19 12.90
C GLY A 456 22.93 -15.12 13.85
N GLN A 457 23.91 -14.59 14.60
CA GLN A 457 24.72 -15.36 15.54
C GLN A 457 24.24 -15.27 17.00
N PHE A 458 23.21 -14.45 17.28
CA PHE A 458 22.75 -14.19 18.64
C PHE A 458 21.46 -14.94 18.97
N PRO A 459 21.32 -15.43 20.21
CA PRO A 459 20.04 -15.90 20.71
C PRO A 459 18.98 -14.82 20.57
N ALA A 460 17.79 -15.22 20.17
CA ALA A 460 16.68 -14.30 19.94
C ALA A 460 15.35 -14.87 20.43
N ILE A 461 14.54 -14.03 21.05
CA ILE A 461 13.16 -14.33 21.44
C ILE A 461 12.25 -13.35 20.72
N THR A 462 11.23 -13.88 20.04
CA THR A 462 10.25 -13.08 19.33
C THR A 462 8.95 -13.01 20.09
N VAL A 463 8.53 -11.79 20.41
CA VAL A 463 7.19 -11.50 20.91
C VAL A 463 6.34 -11.09 19.73
N SER A 464 5.28 -11.83 19.46
CA SER A 464 4.36 -11.54 18.38
C SER A 464 3.03 -11.01 18.92
N PHE A 465 2.33 -10.18 18.13
CA PHE A 465 1.09 -9.54 18.54
C PHE A 465 0.16 -9.26 17.36
N ASN A 466 -1.13 -9.12 17.66
CA ASN A 466 -2.15 -8.55 16.78
C ASN A 466 -2.51 -7.14 17.26
N LEU A 467 -3.11 -6.35 16.39
CA LEU A 467 -3.63 -5.02 16.75
C LEU A 467 -5.02 -5.14 17.38
N ALA A 468 -5.33 -4.24 18.32
CA ALA A 468 -6.69 -4.06 18.78
C ALA A 468 -7.55 -3.45 17.66
N GLN A 469 -8.85 -3.68 17.71
CA GLN A 469 -9.77 -3.18 16.69
C GLN A 469 -9.72 -1.64 16.62
N GLY A 470 -9.55 -1.09 15.42
CA GLY A 470 -9.46 0.37 15.19
C GLY A 470 -8.12 0.99 15.58
N VAL A 471 -7.11 0.19 15.92
CA VAL A 471 -5.75 0.67 16.23
C VAL A 471 -4.84 0.49 15.01
N ALA A 472 -4.17 1.56 14.60
CA ALA A 472 -3.20 1.53 13.53
C ALA A 472 -1.82 1.01 14.01
N LEU A 473 -1.05 0.42 13.10
CA LEU A 473 0.27 -0.13 13.43
C LEU A 473 1.24 0.91 14.03
N GLY A 474 1.17 2.16 13.58
CA GLY A 474 1.99 3.25 14.11
C GLY A 474 1.75 3.50 15.60
N GLN A 475 0.49 3.49 16.04
CA GLN A 475 0.14 3.66 17.45
C GLN A 475 0.63 2.49 18.31
N ALA A 476 0.57 1.26 17.76
CA ALA A 476 1.07 0.07 18.47
C ALA A 476 2.61 0.08 18.59
N THR A 477 3.32 0.44 17.53
CA THR A 477 4.79 0.52 17.56
C THR A 477 5.29 1.61 18.51
N GLU A 478 4.64 2.75 18.55
CA GLU A 478 4.95 3.84 19.48
C GLU A 478 4.67 3.42 20.94
N ALA A 479 3.55 2.75 21.20
CA ALA A 479 3.22 2.25 22.53
C ALA A 479 4.23 1.21 23.02
N ILE A 480 4.71 0.30 22.15
CA ILE A 480 5.74 -0.68 22.48
C ILE A 480 7.07 0.02 22.79
N GLN A 481 7.49 0.98 21.96
CA GLN A 481 8.72 1.72 22.20
C GLN A 481 8.68 2.50 23.53
N SER A 482 7.57 3.16 23.82
CA SER A 482 7.36 3.85 25.10
C SER A 482 7.40 2.89 26.28
N ALA A 483 6.78 1.71 26.16
CA ALA A 483 6.81 0.68 27.18
C ALA A 483 8.22 0.12 27.44
N MET A 484 9.05 -0.03 26.38
CA MET A 484 10.45 -0.46 26.54
C MET A 484 11.30 0.58 27.28
N VAL A 485 11.11 1.87 26.99
CA VAL A 485 11.78 2.95 27.73
C VAL A 485 11.34 2.97 29.19
N GLU A 486 10.03 2.80 29.47
CA GLU A 486 9.48 2.76 30.84
C GLU A 486 10.01 1.57 31.65
N LEU A 487 10.19 0.41 31.01
CA LEU A 487 10.77 -0.78 31.68
C LEU A 487 12.23 -0.64 32.03
N GLY A 488 12.96 0.29 31.42
CA GLY A 488 14.39 0.46 31.65
C GLY A 488 15.22 -0.75 31.21
N ALA A 489 14.88 -1.34 30.06
CA ALA A 489 15.59 -2.49 29.50
C ALA A 489 17.10 -2.19 29.34
N PRO A 490 18.00 -3.14 29.63
CA PRO A 490 19.44 -2.93 29.53
C PRO A 490 19.86 -2.64 28.09
N SER A 491 20.88 -1.84 27.90
CA SER A 491 21.43 -1.47 26.59
C SER A 491 22.06 -2.64 25.83
N THR A 492 22.37 -3.74 26.51
CA THR A 492 22.83 -5.01 25.95
C THR A 492 21.75 -5.72 25.18
N LEU A 493 20.49 -5.56 25.61
CA LEU A 493 19.32 -6.15 24.97
C LEU A 493 18.95 -5.35 23.71
N ASN A 494 19.29 -5.88 22.55
CA ASN A 494 18.90 -5.29 21.28
C ASN A 494 17.46 -5.72 20.92
N SER A 495 16.59 -4.76 20.75
CA SER A 495 15.19 -5.00 20.42
C SER A 495 14.81 -4.32 19.12
N SER A 496 14.10 -5.02 18.24
CA SER A 496 13.73 -4.50 16.93
C SER A 496 12.42 -5.11 16.40
N PHE A 497 11.68 -4.33 15.66
CA PHE A 497 10.57 -4.85 14.90
C PHE A 497 11.08 -5.67 13.71
N GLN A 498 10.36 -6.74 13.38
CA GLN A 498 10.69 -7.61 12.26
C GLN A 498 9.51 -7.75 11.29
N GLY A 499 9.79 -8.30 10.10
CA GLY A 499 8.77 -8.55 9.11
C GLY A 499 7.99 -7.30 8.69
N THR A 500 6.68 -7.41 8.72
CA THR A 500 5.77 -6.32 8.33
C THR A 500 5.95 -5.04 9.15
N ALA A 501 6.18 -5.16 10.47
CA ALA A 501 6.38 -4.01 11.34
C ALA A 501 7.72 -3.29 11.07
N GLN A 502 8.77 -4.02 10.74
CA GLN A 502 10.06 -3.45 10.32
C GLN A 502 9.92 -2.67 9.00
N ALA A 503 9.28 -3.28 8.00
CA ALA A 503 9.05 -2.64 6.72
C ALA A 503 8.20 -1.35 6.85
N PHE A 504 7.22 -1.36 7.76
CA PHE A 504 6.44 -0.18 8.10
C PHE A 504 7.30 0.94 8.68
N GLN A 505 8.12 0.67 9.69
CA GLN A 505 8.99 1.69 10.29
C GLN A 505 9.98 2.29 9.28
N GLN A 506 10.59 1.45 8.46
CA GLN A 506 11.49 1.91 7.39
C GLN A 506 10.75 2.80 6.38
N SER A 507 9.49 2.49 6.06
CA SER A 507 8.71 3.29 5.11
C SER A 507 8.26 4.62 5.69
N LEU A 508 7.85 4.67 6.97
CA LEU A 508 7.42 5.93 7.61
C LEU A 508 8.49 7.01 7.57
N GLY A 509 9.74 6.65 7.80
CA GLY A 509 10.87 7.58 7.73
C GLY A 509 11.10 8.15 6.33
N THR A 510 10.69 7.44 5.27
CA THR A 510 10.90 7.86 3.88
C THR A 510 9.72 8.63 3.28
N VAL A 511 8.52 8.55 3.84
CA VAL A 511 7.30 9.20 3.30
C VAL A 511 7.44 10.72 3.13
N PRO A 512 7.88 11.50 4.13
CA PRO A 512 8.04 12.94 3.96
C PRO A 512 9.06 13.28 2.87
N LEU A 513 10.15 12.51 2.79
CA LEU A 513 11.17 12.68 1.77
C LEU A 513 10.63 12.39 0.36
N LEU A 514 9.80 11.36 0.20
CA LEU A 514 9.17 11.02 -1.08
C LEU A 514 8.21 12.12 -1.56
N ILE A 515 7.39 12.65 -0.66
CA ILE A 515 6.49 13.77 -0.99
C ILE A 515 7.31 15.00 -1.37
N MET A 516 8.34 15.34 -0.60
CA MET A 516 9.25 16.45 -0.89
C MET A 516 9.94 16.26 -2.24
N ALA A 517 10.48 15.07 -2.50
CA ALA A 517 11.12 14.74 -3.78
C ALA A 517 10.14 14.87 -4.96
N ALA A 518 8.89 14.40 -4.79
CA ALA A 518 7.87 14.56 -5.82
C ALA A 518 7.59 16.04 -6.13
N LEU A 519 7.47 16.87 -5.11
CA LEU A 519 7.26 18.32 -5.26
C LEU A 519 8.44 18.98 -5.96
N VAL A 520 9.68 18.65 -5.57
CA VAL A 520 10.91 19.21 -6.17
C VAL A 520 11.04 18.80 -7.64
N VAL A 521 10.84 17.51 -7.96
CA VAL A 521 10.93 17.02 -9.34
C VAL A 521 9.88 17.70 -10.22
N VAL A 522 8.65 17.81 -9.71
CA VAL A 522 7.59 18.54 -10.44
C VAL A 522 7.93 20.00 -10.63
N TYR A 523 8.44 20.68 -9.60
CA TYR A 523 8.87 22.08 -9.68
C TYR A 523 9.93 22.27 -10.76
N LEU A 524 10.96 21.42 -10.77
CA LEU A 524 12.05 21.50 -11.75
C LEU A 524 11.56 21.29 -13.18
N ILE A 525 10.73 20.27 -13.40
CA ILE A 525 10.20 19.96 -14.74
C ILE A 525 9.29 21.09 -15.24
N LEU A 526 8.40 21.60 -14.38
CA LEU A 526 7.55 22.74 -14.74
C LEU A 526 8.40 24.02 -14.98
N GLY A 527 9.47 24.21 -14.18
CA GLY A 527 10.40 25.33 -14.38
C GLY A 527 11.08 25.29 -15.76
N ILE A 528 11.50 24.10 -16.18
CA ILE A 528 12.09 23.88 -17.52
C ILE A 528 11.05 24.09 -18.62
N LEU A 529 9.84 23.53 -18.45
CA LEU A 529 8.78 23.61 -19.47
C LEU A 529 8.24 25.03 -19.70
N TYR A 530 8.16 25.83 -18.62
CA TYR A 530 7.61 27.21 -18.69
C TYR A 530 8.67 28.30 -18.66
N GLU A 531 9.95 27.92 -18.62
CA GLU A 531 11.08 28.86 -18.55
C GLU A 531 10.90 29.94 -17.46
N SER A 532 10.34 29.52 -16.31
CA SER A 532 9.98 30.41 -15.21
C SER A 532 10.18 29.75 -13.85
N TYR A 533 10.66 30.53 -12.88
CA TYR A 533 10.77 30.08 -11.48
C TYR A 533 9.46 30.24 -10.69
N ILE A 534 8.53 31.07 -11.16
CA ILE A 534 7.34 31.49 -10.41
C ILE A 534 6.09 30.73 -10.82
N HIS A 535 5.88 30.49 -12.12
CA HIS A 535 4.72 29.74 -12.60
C HIS A 535 4.61 28.32 -12.04
N PRO A 536 5.72 27.56 -11.83
CA PRO A 536 5.65 26.28 -11.13
C PRO A 536 5.10 26.39 -9.71
N LEU A 537 5.42 27.45 -8.95
CA LEU A 537 4.89 27.67 -7.61
C LEU A 537 3.39 27.92 -7.64
N THR A 538 2.90 28.67 -8.64
CA THR A 538 1.47 28.87 -8.85
C THR A 538 0.73 27.54 -9.08
N ILE A 539 1.30 26.67 -9.92
CA ILE A 539 0.73 25.37 -10.23
C ILE A 539 0.75 24.48 -8.98
N LEU A 540 1.86 24.44 -8.23
CA LEU A 540 1.98 23.65 -7.00
C LEU A 540 1.08 24.16 -5.88
N SER A 541 0.65 25.43 -5.89
CA SER A 541 -0.29 25.97 -4.91
C SER A 541 -1.66 25.30 -4.94
N THR A 542 -1.98 24.53 -5.98
CA THR A 542 -3.24 23.76 -6.06
C THR A 542 -3.24 22.52 -5.15
N LEU A 543 -2.09 22.04 -4.70
CA LEU A 543 -1.94 20.74 -4.03
C LEU A 543 -2.46 20.67 -2.59
N PRO A 544 -2.33 21.71 -1.74
CA PRO A 544 -2.83 21.63 -0.36
C PRO A 544 -4.32 21.31 -0.26
N SER A 545 -5.13 21.82 -1.19
CA SER A 545 -6.57 21.55 -1.24
C SER A 545 -6.89 20.06 -1.48
N ALA A 546 -6.10 19.40 -2.31
CA ALA A 546 -6.22 17.97 -2.57
C ALA A 546 -5.79 17.14 -1.34
N GLY A 547 -4.72 17.56 -0.66
CA GLY A 547 -4.26 16.94 0.58
C GLY A 547 -5.33 16.94 1.66
N VAL A 548 -5.96 18.09 1.91
CA VAL A 548 -7.07 18.21 2.87
C VAL A 548 -8.21 17.25 2.50
N GLY A 549 -8.64 17.23 1.24
CA GLY A 549 -9.75 16.39 0.81
C GLY A 549 -9.46 14.89 0.97
N ALA A 550 -8.25 14.45 0.59
CA ALA A 550 -7.83 13.07 0.72
C ALA A 550 -7.75 12.62 2.18
N LEU A 551 -7.08 13.40 3.03
CA LEU A 551 -6.90 13.05 4.45
C LEU A 551 -8.22 13.11 5.23
N ALA A 552 -9.06 14.14 4.97
CA ALA A 552 -10.34 14.28 5.64
C ALA A 552 -11.30 13.11 5.32
N ILE A 553 -11.38 12.66 4.06
CA ILE A 553 -12.26 11.56 3.69
C ILE A 553 -11.75 10.22 4.25
N LEU A 554 -10.43 9.98 4.25
CA LEU A 554 -9.85 8.80 4.88
C LEU A 554 -10.22 8.72 6.35
N MET A 555 -10.05 9.83 7.10
CA MET A 555 -10.43 9.91 8.52
C MET A 555 -11.93 9.73 8.74
N ALA A 556 -12.78 10.35 7.91
CA ALA A 556 -14.23 10.27 8.02
C ALA A 556 -14.77 8.85 7.84
N PHE A 557 -14.11 8.04 7.00
CA PHE A 557 -14.47 6.64 6.77
C PHE A 557 -13.65 5.63 7.59
N GLY A 558 -12.81 6.11 8.52
CA GLY A 558 -12.05 5.26 9.45
C GLY A 558 -10.89 4.51 8.79
N TYR A 559 -10.34 5.03 7.70
CA TYR A 559 -9.14 4.47 7.08
C TYR A 559 -7.87 5.12 7.63
N ASP A 560 -6.86 4.29 7.85
CA ASP A 560 -5.52 4.74 8.19
C ASP A 560 -4.81 5.35 6.97
N PHE A 561 -3.84 6.22 7.24
CA PHE A 561 -2.87 6.65 6.24
C PHE A 561 -1.91 5.50 5.93
N SER A 562 -2.34 4.63 5.04
CA SER A 562 -1.58 3.46 4.59
C SER A 562 -0.67 3.80 3.41
N LEU A 563 0.24 2.88 3.06
CA LEU A 563 1.07 3.01 1.85
C LEU A 563 0.23 3.14 0.57
N ILE A 564 -0.92 2.49 0.53
CA ILE A 564 -1.85 2.58 -0.59
C ILE A 564 -2.52 3.97 -0.65
N ALA A 565 -2.86 4.54 0.51
CA ALA A 565 -3.35 5.92 0.59
C ALA A 565 -2.28 6.94 0.15
N LEU A 566 -0.99 6.69 0.48
CA LEU A 566 0.13 7.50 0.02
C LEU A 566 0.23 7.52 -1.51
N ILE A 567 0.09 6.36 -2.18
CA ILE A 567 0.02 6.32 -3.64
C ILE A 567 -1.12 7.21 -4.15
N GLY A 568 -2.30 7.15 -3.51
CA GLY A 568 -3.44 8.01 -3.84
C GLY A 568 -3.09 9.49 -3.78
N ILE A 569 -2.38 9.93 -2.75
CA ILE A 569 -1.94 11.32 -2.61
C ILE A 569 -0.90 11.69 -3.68
N ILE A 570 0.08 10.83 -3.96
CA ILE A 570 1.07 11.06 -5.01
C ILE A 570 0.38 11.19 -6.38
N LEU A 571 -0.61 10.35 -6.67
CA LEU A 571 -1.41 10.46 -7.89
C LEU A 571 -2.23 11.74 -7.94
N LEU A 572 -2.80 12.16 -6.81
CA LEU A 572 -3.51 13.44 -6.72
C LEU A 572 -2.60 14.64 -7.04
N ILE A 573 -1.33 14.61 -6.60
CA ILE A 573 -0.34 15.60 -7.01
C ILE A 573 -0.26 15.67 -8.54
N GLY A 574 -0.31 14.53 -9.22
CA GLY A 574 -0.31 14.45 -10.67
C GLY A 574 -1.59 15.01 -11.33
N ILE A 575 -2.76 14.66 -10.82
CA ILE A 575 -4.06 15.03 -11.42
C ILE A 575 -4.37 16.50 -11.17
N VAL A 576 -4.24 16.95 -9.94
CA VAL A 576 -4.72 18.28 -9.53
C VAL A 576 -3.88 19.39 -10.15
N LYS A 577 -2.56 19.23 -10.24
CA LYS A 577 -1.71 20.22 -10.92
C LYS A 577 -2.06 20.42 -12.40
N LYS A 578 -2.66 19.41 -13.06
CA LYS A 578 -3.11 19.53 -14.44
C LYS A 578 -4.09 20.69 -14.62
N ASN A 579 -5.03 20.85 -13.68
CA ASN A 579 -5.98 21.96 -13.71
C ASN A 579 -5.27 23.31 -13.59
N GLY A 580 -4.26 23.39 -12.71
CA GLY A 580 -3.38 24.55 -12.59
C GLY A 580 -2.59 24.83 -13.88
N ILE A 581 -2.01 23.78 -14.48
CA ILE A 581 -1.27 23.88 -15.75
C ILE A 581 -2.15 24.46 -16.86
N MET A 582 -3.34 23.88 -17.07
CA MET A 582 -4.26 24.34 -18.12
C MET A 582 -4.70 25.79 -17.95
N MET A 583 -4.86 26.24 -16.70
CA MET A 583 -5.28 27.61 -16.40
C MET A 583 -4.13 28.59 -16.56
N VAL A 584 -2.95 28.28 -16.00
CA VAL A 584 -1.76 29.15 -16.03
C VAL A 584 -1.20 29.26 -17.43
N ASP A 585 -1.08 28.14 -18.17
CA ASP A 585 -0.60 28.11 -19.54
C ASP A 585 -1.41 29.04 -20.47
N PHE A 586 -2.74 28.96 -20.36
CA PHE A 586 -3.62 29.81 -21.16
C PHE A 586 -3.58 31.28 -20.71
N ALA A 587 -3.35 31.54 -19.43
CA ALA A 587 -3.19 32.92 -18.94
C ALA A 587 -1.90 33.54 -19.46
N ILE A 588 -0.78 32.79 -19.45
CA ILE A 588 0.52 33.23 -19.98
C ILE A 588 0.41 33.51 -21.48
N THR A 589 -0.25 32.62 -22.24
CA THR A 589 -0.48 32.83 -23.68
C THR A 589 -1.30 34.09 -23.92
N ALA A 590 -2.38 34.32 -23.17
CA ALA A 590 -3.22 35.53 -23.29
C ALA A 590 -2.45 36.81 -22.91
N GLU A 591 -1.54 36.79 -21.97
CA GLU A 591 -0.67 37.92 -21.64
C GLU A 591 0.36 38.22 -22.74
N ARG A 592 0.99 37.19 -23.31
CA ARG A 592 2.03 37.33 -24.31
C ARG A 592 1.49 37.71 -25.69
N ASP A 593 0.43 37.04 -26.15
CA ASP A 593 -0.08 37.17 -27.51
C ASP A 593 -1.15 38.26 -27.65
N GLU A 594 -1.97 38.43 -26.61
CA GLU A 594 -3.07 39.41 -26.63
C GLU A 594 -2.76 40.68 -25.82
N HIS A 595 -1.58 40.73 -25.16
CA HIS A 595 -1.14 41.87 -24.33
C HIS A 595 -2.14 42.26 -23.24
N LEU A 596 -2.85 41.28 -22.65
CA LEU A 596 -3.81 41.51 -21.57
C LEU A 596 -3.07 41.73 -20.25
N THR A 597 -3.73 42.45 -19.33
CA THR A 597 -3.24 42.50 -17.93
C THR A 597 -3.38 41.14 -17.26
N ALA A 598 -2.52 40.80 -16.30
CA ALA A 598 -2.53 39.52 -15.57
C ALA A 598 -3.94 39.18 -15.02
N GLU A 599 -4.68 40.19 -14.51
CA GLU A 599 -6.05 39.99 -14.01
C GLU A 599 -7.03 39.63 -15.13
N ALA A 600 -6.97 40.30 -16.26
CA ALA A 600 -7.84 40.03 -17.39
C ALA A 600 -7.51 38.68 -18.04
N ALA A 601 -6.21 38.36 -18.15
CA ALA A 601 -5.68 37.11 -18.71
C ALA A 601 -6.10 35.89 -17.88
N ILE A 602 -5.89 35.92 -16.57
CA ILE A 602 -6.25 34.79 -15.69
C ILE A 602 -7.77 34.61 -15.56
N ARG A 603 -8.55 35.71 -15.54
CA ARG A 603 -10.01 35.65 -15.57
C ARG A 603 -10.52 35.03 -16.87
N LYS A 604 -9.97 35.43 -18.03
CA LYS A 604 -10.29 34.87 -19.34
C LYS A 604 -9.95 33.38 -19.38
N ALA A 605 -8.74 33.03 -18.96
CA ALA A 605 -8.28 31.64 -18.90
C ALA A 605 -9.19 30.77 -18.01
N ALA A 606 -9.54 31.25 -16.82
CA ALA A 606 -10.40 30.55 -15.87
C ALA A 606 -11.80 30.26 -16.45
N ILE A 607 -12.41 31.21 -17.16
CA ILE A 607 -13.73 31.03 -17.78
C ILE A 607 -13.66 30.06 -18.97
N LEU A 608 -12.70 30.24 -19.87
CA LEU A 608 -12.55 29.39 -21.07
C LEU A 608 -12.19 27.96 -20.73
N ARG A 609 -11.34 27.74 -19.71
CA ARG A 609 -10.90 26.42 -19.29
C ARG A 609 -11.82 25.77 -18.25
N PHE A 610 -12.89 26.43 -17.81
CA PHE A 610 -13.84 25.87 -16.86
C PHE A 610 -14.47 24.53 -17.37
N ARG A 611 -14.91 24.51 -18.62
CA ARG A 611 -15.54 23.31 -19.22
C ARG A 611 -14.58 22.14 -19.32
N PRO A 612 -13.35 22.24 -19.90
CA PRO A 612 -12.36 21.17 -19.91
C PRO A 612 -11.99 20.67 -18.51
N ILE A 613 -11.74 21.58 -17.55
CA ILE A 613 -11.36 21.24 -16.18
C ILE A 613 -12.48 20.44 -15.49
N MET A 614 -13.74 20.87 -15.64
CA MET A 614 -14.88 20.14 -15.06
C MET A 614 -15.04 18.76 -15.68
N MET A 615 -14.90 18.62 -16.99
CA MET A 615 -15.02 17.33 -17.68
C MET A 615 -13.96 16.35 -17.25
N THR A 616 -12.70 16.77 -17.20
CA THR A 616 -11.57 15.90 -16.86
C THR A 616 -11.60 15.51 -15.39
N THR A 617 -11.88 16.44 -14.49
CA THR A 617 -11.98 16.12 -13.05
C THR A 617 -13.15 15.18 -12.75
N MET A 618 -14.31 15.38 -13.39
CA MET A 618 -15.45 14.46 -13.25
C MET A 618 -15.15 13.08 -13.83
N ALA A 619 -14.39 12.99 -14.93
CA ALA A 619 -13.98 11.71 -15.50
C ALA A 619 -13.00 10.97 -14.56
N ALA A 620 -12.00 11.68 -14.01
CA ALA A 620 -11.06 11.12 -13.04
C ALA A 620 -11.76 10.69 -11.74
N LEU A 621 -12.71 11.50 -11.24
CA LEU A 621 -13.51 11.18 -10.06
C LEU A 621 -14.30 9.90 -10.25
N LEU A 622 -15.03 9.77 -11.39
CA LEU A 622 -15.77 8.54 -11.70
C LEU A 622 -14.86 7.34 -11.96
N GLY A 623 -13.61 7.54 -12.39
CA GLY A 623 -12.57 6.51 -12.46
C GLY A 623 -12.15 6.00 -11.09
N GLY A 624 -12.17 6.85 -10.05
CA GLY A 624 -11.87 6.49 -8.66
C GLY A 624 -13.01 5.80 -7.91
N VAL A 625 -14.27 6.06 -8.31
CA VAL A 625 -15.46 5.49 -7.62
C VAL A 625 -15.48 3.96 -7.59
N PRO A 626 -15.16 3.21 -8.67
CA PRO A 626 -15.10 1.75 -8.62
C PRO A 626 -14.08 1.21 -7.60
N LEU A 627 -12.96 1.92 -7.40
CA LEU A 627 -11.96 1.55 -6.39
C LEU A 627 -12.47 1.84 -4.98
N MET A 628 -13.15 2.97 -4.78
CA MET A 628 -13.74 3.38 -3.51
C MET A 628 -14.86 2.43 -3.07
N LEU A 629 -15.76 2.06 -3.99
CA LEU A 629 -16.91 1.21 -3.75
C LEU A 629 -16.63 -0.27 -4.03
N GLY A 630 -15.36 -0.65 -4.25
CA GLY A 630 -14.97 -2.02 -4.59
C GLY A 630 -15.52 -3.04 -3.61
N HIS A 631 -16.15 -4.09 -4.13
CA HIS A 631 -16.66 -5.24 -3.40
C HIS A 631 -15.90 -6.50 -3.82
N GLY A 632 -15.93 -7.53 -2.96
CA GLY A 632 -15.30 -8.81 -3.21
C GLY A 632 -13.98 -8.99 -2.46
N THR A 633 -13.38 -10.16 -2.62
CA THR A 633 -12.16 -10.58 -1.93
C THR A 633 -10.99 -9.66 -2.27
N GLY A 634 -10.30 -9.15 -1.24
CA GLY A 634 -9.12 -8.28 -1.41
C GLY A 634 -9.44 -6.84 -1.86
N SER A 635 -10.72 -6.43 -1.88
CA SER A 635 -11.09 -5.03 -2.22
C SER A 635 -10.57 -4.02 -1.21
N GLU A 636 -10.34 -4.44 0.03
CA GLU A 636 -9.88 -3.61 1.14
C GLU A 636 -8.52 -2.95 0.85
N ILE A 637 -7.64 -3.59 0.08
CA ILE A 637 -6.36 -2.99 -0.35
C ILE A 637 -6.60 -1.76 -1.21
N ARG A 638 -7.61 -1.78 -2.11
CA ARG A 638 -7.82 -0.75 -3.12
C ARG A 638 -8.64 0.44 -2.63
N GLN A 639 -9.49 0.21 -1.63
CA GLN A 639 -10.42 1.22 -1.10
C GLN A 639 -9.72 2.50 -0.62
N PRO A 640 -8.65 2.49 0.20
CA PRO A 640 -8.00 3.73 0.65
C PRO A 640 -7.50 4.61 -0.50
N LEU A 641 -7.03 3.99 -1.60
CA LEU A 641 -6.64 4.68 -2.81
C LEU A 641 -7.84 5.39 -3.45
N GLY A 642 -8.96 4.68 -3.61
CA GLY A 642 -10.20 5.24 -4.15
C GLY A 642 -10.74 6.38 -3.31
N TYR A 643 -10.80 6.21 -1.98
CA TYR A 643 -11.23 7.27 -1.05
C TYR A 643 -10.33 8.50 -1.10
N ALA A 644 -9.01 8.32 -1.06
CA ALA A 644 -8.07 9.43 -1.16
C ALA A 644 -8.24 10.20 -2.47
N MET A 645 -8.34 9.50 -3.61
CA MET A 645 -8.53 10.12 -4.92
C MET A 645 -9.86 10.89 -5.01
N VAL A 646 -10.96 10.26 -4.67
CA VAL A 646 -12.30 10.88 -4.77
C VAL A 646 -12.42 12.08 -3.84
N GLY A 647 -12.00 11.94 -2.57
CA GLY A 647 -12.04 13.03 -1.60
C GLY A 647 -11.14 14.20 -1.97
N GLY A 648 -9.91 13.88 -2.40
CA GLY A 648 -8.95 14.88 -2.86
C GLY A 648 -9.45 15.66 -4.08
N LEU A 649 -10.03 14.97 -5.06
CA LEU A 649 -10.57 15.60 -6.26
C LEU A 649 -11.77 16.48 -5.97
N ILE A 650 -12.69 16.07 -5.12
CA ILE A 650 -13.89 16.89 -4.76
C ILE A 650 -13.47 18.20 -4.12
N VAL A 651 -12.64 18.15 -3.09
CA VAL A 651 -12.22 19.34 -2.36
C VAL A 651 -11.29 20.21 -3.20
N SER A 652 -10.37 19.59 -3.92
CA SER A 652 -9.49 20.32 -4.82
C SER A 652 -10.25 21.02 -5.93
N GLN A 653 -11.22 20.37 -6.57
CA GLN A 653 -12.01 21.00 -7.60
C GLN A 653 -12.74 22.26 -7.09
N ALA A 654 -13.31 22.17 -5.89
CA ALA A 654 -14.03 23.30 -5.29
C ALA A 654 -13.10 24.47 -4.95
N LEU A 655 -11.90 24.20 -4.45
CA LEU A 655 -10.97 25.25 -3.99
C LEU A 655 -10.08 25.80 -5.09
N THR A 656 -9.47 24.94 -5.92
CA THR A 656 -8.49 25.37 -6.93
C THR A 656 -9.05 26.31 -7.97
N LEU A 657 -10.32 26.15 -8.36
CA LEU A 657 -10.97 27.06 -9.31
C LEU A 657 -11.01 28.51 -8.83
N PHE A 658 -10.97 28.74 -7.52
CA PHE A 658 -11.02 30.09 -6.94
C PHE A 658 -9.69 30.54 -6.37
N THR A 659 -8.89 29.63 -5.78
CA THR A 659 -7.61 29.98 -5.14
C THR A 659 -6.49 30.20 -6.15
N THR A 660 -6.42 29.38 -7.22
CA THR A 660 -5.36 29.47 -8.22
C THR A 660 -5.30 30.81 -8.93
N PRO A 661 -6.42 31.41 -9.39
CA PRO A 661 -6.38 32.74 -10.00
C PRO A 661 -5.84 33.82 -9.07
N VAL A 662 -6.18 33.75 -7.78
CA VAL A 662 -5.72 34.74 -6.81
C VAL A 662 -4.23 34.56 -6.49
N VAL A 663 -3.78 33.31 -6.30
CA VAL A 663 -2.35 33.03 -6.07
C VAL A 663 -1.51 33.42 -7.28
N TYR A 664 -2.01 33.19 -8.50
CA TYR A 664 -1.37 33.65 -9.74
C TYR A 664 -1.07 35.14 -9.69
N LEU A 665 -2.06 35.98 -9.35
CA LEU A 665 -1.89 37.45 -9.29
C LEU A 665 -0.88 37.91 -8.22
N TYR A 666 -0.78 37.22 -7.09
CA TYR A 666 0.22 37.57 -6.08
C TYR A 666 1.62 37.16 -6.49
N LEU A 667 1.78 36.00 -7.11
CA LEU A 667 3.07 35.49 -7.58
C LEU A 667 3.56 36.24 -8.82
N ASP A 668 2.65 36.68 -9.70
CA ASP A 668 2.97 37.52 -10.84
C ASP A 668 3.55 38.87 -10.39
N ARG A 669 2.90 39.55 -9.43
CA ARG A 669 3.45 40.77 -8.80
C ARG A 669 4.82 40.55 -8.15
N LEU A 670 5.04 39.37 -7.56
CA LEU A 670 6.33 39.01 -6.99
C LEU A 670 7.38 38.83 -8.08
N SER A 671 7.00 38.31 -9.27
CA SER A 671 7.85 38.21 -10.45
C SER A 671 8.33 39.58 -10.91
N ASP A 672 7.39 40.51 -11.05
CA ASP A 672 7.69 41.89 -11.47
C ASP A 672 8.61 42.62 -10.48
N PHE A 673 8.41 42.41 -9.18
CA PHE A 673 9.26 42.93 -8.13
C PHE A 673 10.72 42.44 -8.26
N PHE A 674 10.91 41.12 -8.46
CA PHE A 674 12.27 40.56 -8.65
C PHE A 674 12.89 40.94 -9.99
N ALA A 675 12.12 41.03 -11.08
CA ALA A 675 12.59 41.50 -12.37
C ALA A 675 12.99 42.97 -12.35
N GLY A 676 12.29 43.80 -11.58
CA GLY A 676 12.67 45.20 -11.32
C GLY A 676 13.96 45.34 -10.52
N TRP A 677 14.20 44.43 -9.56
CA TRP A 677 15.43 44.43 -8.75
C TRP A 677 16.69 44.01 -9.55
N GLY A 678 16.54 43.07 -10.50
CA GLY A 678 17.62 42.65 -11.41
C GLY A 678 18.04 43.77 -12.35
N ARG A 679 17.11 44.58 -12.88
CA ARG A 679 17.39 45.70 -13.76
C ARG A 679 18.06 46.90 -13.06
N SER A 680 17.87 47.05 -11.75
CA SER A 680 18.54 48.13 -10.98
C SER A 680 20.01 47.84 -10.69
N HIS A 681 20.50 46.61 -10.82
CA HIS A 681 21.90 46.25 -10.65
C HIS A 681 22.70 46.27 -11.95
N ASP A 682 22.07 46.25 -13.13
CA ASP A 682 22.78 46.34 -14.44
C ASP A 682 23.00 47.77 -14.90
N VAL A 683 22.45 48.78 -14.22
CA VAL A 683 22.58 50.21 -14.61
C VAL A 683 23.85 50.84 -14.01
N ASP A 684 24.62 50.18 -13.13
CA ASP A 684 25.77 50.75 -12.46
C ASP A 684 27.14 50.29 -13.04
N SER A 685 27.15 49.58 -14.19
CA SER A 685 28.36 49.34 -14.97
C SER A 685 28.42 50.30 -16.17
N GLY A 686 28.79 51.55 -15.85
CA GLY A 686 29.00 52.58 -16.86
C GLY A 686 30.22 52.31 -17.74
N GLU A 687 30.02 52.02 -18.99
CA GLU A 687 30.96 52.29 -20.06
C GLU A 687 30.40 53.38 -20.97
N PRO A 688 31.22 54.43 -21.31
CA PRO A 688 30.72 55.56 -22.09
C PRO A 688 30.57 55.15 -23.58
N ALA A 689 29.43 55.54 -24.13
CA ALA A 689 29.12 55.41 -25.55
C ALA A 689 30.18 56.09 -26.40
N THR A 690 30.91 55.33 -27.21
CA THR A 690 31.68 55.87 -28.34
C THR A 690 30.76 56.13 -29.51
N GLU A 691 30.60 57.37 -29.86
CA GLU A 691 30.00 57.83 -31.11
C GLU A 691 30.75 57.24 -32.34
N HIS A 692 30.00 56.47 -33.15
CA HIS A 692 30.45 56.23 -34.52
C HIS A 692 29.42 56.84 -35.49
N GLY A 693 29.95 57.85 -36.19
CA GLY A 693 29.25 58.55 -37.25
C GLY A 693 28.98 57.67 -38.49
N PRO A 694 28.22 58.17 -39.45
CA PRO A 694 27.62 57.37 -40.53
C PRO A 694 28.67 57.01 -41.61
N VAL A 695 28.75 55.73 -41.95
CA VAL A 695 29.45 55.23 -43.12
C VAL A 695 28.49 55.00 -44.28
N ARG A 696 28.85 55.65 -45.41
CA ARG A 696 28.19 55.63 -46.70
C ARG A 696 28.00 54.24 -47.28
N GLU A 697 26.88 54.11 -48.02
CA GLU A 697 26.71 53.17 -49.14
C GLU A 697 27.88 53.14 -50.10
N ALA A 698 28.27 51.95 -50.54
CA ALA A 698 28.83 51.68 -51.84
C ALA A 698 28.51 50.23 -52.24
N ALA A 699 27.99 50.16 -53.44
CA ALA A 699 27.58 48.99 -54.17
C ALA A 699 28.71 47.98 -54.44
N GLU A 700 28.32 46.65 -54.36
CA GLU A 700 28.41 45.70 -55.48
C GLU A 700 27.68 44.42 -55.07
#